data_b11e1787a72e1ed365a5b4e359d941eb
#
_entry.id   b11e1787a72e1ed365a5b4e359d941eb
#
_cell.length_a   1.000
_cell.length_b   1.000
_cell.length_c   1.000
_cell.angle_alpha   90.00
_cell.angle_beta   90.00
_cell.angle_gamma   90.00
#
_symmetry.space_group_name_H-M   'P 1'
#
loop_
_entity.id
_entity.type
_entity.pdbx_description
1 polymer ?
#
loop_
_entity_poly.entity_id
_entity_poly.type
_entity_poly.pdbx_seq_one_letter_code
_entity_poly.pdbx_strand_id
1 'polypeptide(L)'
;MKKSVLAVAVIGALSTNAFAWYSVSDNQAVDGIYQDGKYVIDGAHFEAIKEKTGGDLYLGSLNSSEKVADSTLTLDTGESWSVDVFGGGWAQSGNGEAAGDDVIRKSGNATINLKSGTILGTVFAGGNSMSGSDGYTGNYRTETGDVTINVDGATVSEAIVGGAKIRTNVANGHATSSVGNVTVNMNSGTVSGIVGGNLINTVGTSTGLVVKGSTKDITINVNGGTIDKVAKESSSSSVSISNTNFDAAIIGGNVSSIYASSVDNDSHEHTRIGSTGAITINIAKGSSVNGSIIAGSVISGKNTGVDNSSAAKATVNVYGEVLGDVVLGGAVVNGVENAVAPTTGEATIYVGEGAVIETIVAGDRKQDGATETSVANDSAKSIVFSSQNVSVDAIDTVGDKEGKNVKIVGTDTFNDSFASAEDAVAWMQSINGMEDGQAFTLQEGLVNDAVVVTPEGVQYKKNALMQDALDLAVAAPAQITRILTNDVRKRLGDLRSAQGVYGVWARYDGGKMSDDSDFEVDFNTIQVGFDTQPTPDAVRYGVAFSYTKGDTDLGRGEADMDAYSLAVYGTKFFDNGMFFDVIGRLATVDSDLEVTSAIQGNLDNRVLSLSGEFGWRFDVTKQLYVEPQVEVTYTYIDGESFTLGNATYEQDTTNSFVGRLGMAAGFKCPKDMGDVYLRASVLHEFAGDAEINAHNGIASNVASVDGKDTWFEFGLGANFNVNKNAYVYADVERSAGAELDTDWRATVGVRYSF
;
A
#
# COMPACT_ATOMS: atom_id res chain seq x y z
N MET A 1 7.56 16.50 -61.38
CA MET A 1 8.98 16.80 -61.66
C MET A 1 9.76 16.38 -60.46
N LYS A 2 10.49 15.30 -60.62
CA LYS A 2 11.40 14.72 -59.62
C LYS A 2 12.61 15.64 -59.50
N LYS A 3 12.99 16.00 -58.27
CA LYS A 3 14.35 16.45 -57.98
C LYS A 3 15.00 15.46 -57.06
N SER A 4 15.78 14.55 -57.61
CA SER A 4 16.76 13.77 -56.94
C SER A 4 17.91 14.70 -56.54
N VAL A 5 18.20 14.75 -55.24
CA VAL A 5 19.47 15.32 -54.73
C VAL A 5 20.41 14.15 -54.50
N LEU A 6 21.36 13.99 -55.37
CA LEU A 6 22.46 13.08 -55.26
C LEU A 6 23.45 13.62 -54.26
N ALA A 7 23.56 13.07 -53.07
CA ALA A 7 24.65 13.35 -52.14
C ALA A 7 25.81 12.41 -52.48
N VAL A 8 26.83 12.94 -53.09
CA VAL A 8 28.09 12.24 -53.35
C VAL A 8 28.91 12.22 -52.06
N ALA A 9 28.99 11.07 -51.42
CA ALA A 9 29.93 10.87 -50.34
C ALA A 9 31.37 10.70 -50.95
N VAL A 10 32.23 11.70 -50.70
CA VAL A 10 33.66 11.57 -50.99
C VAL A 10 34.28 10.75 -49.88
N ILE A 11 34.60 9.49 -50.16
CA ILE A 11 35.41 8.64 -49.30
C ILE A 11 36.87 8.99 -49.57
N GLY A 12 37.48 9.81 -48.70
CA GLY A 12 38.92 9.99 -48.61
C GLY A 12 39.50 8.88 -47.77
N ALA A 13 40.19 7.94 -48.44
CA ALA A 13 40.98 6.93 -47.74
C ALA A 13 42.18 7.59 -47.06
N LEU A 14 42.17 7.67 -45.75
CA LEU A 14 43.35 7.84 -44.89
C LEU A 14 43.31 6.73 -43.83
N SER A 15 44.27 5.83 -43.98
CA SER A 15 44.56 4.76 -43.04
C SER A 15 45.01 5.30 -41.70
N THR A 16 44.15 5.33 -40.74
CA THR A 16 44.44 5.23 -39.30
C THR A 16 43.21 4.63 -38.66
N ASN A 17 43.38 3.68 -37.73
CA ASN A 17 42.32 2.96 -37.03
C ASN A 17 41.28 3.89 -36.45
N ALA A 18 40.33 4.35 -37.25
CA ALA A 18 39.16 5.10 -36.81
C ALA A 18 38.10 4.05 -36.47
N PHE A 19 37.76 3.94 -35.22
CA PHE A 19 36.56 3.25 -34.79
C PHE A 19 35.35 3.89 -35.52
N ALA A 20 34.73 3.16 -36.44
CA ALA A 20 33.58 3.66 -37.16
C ALA A 20 32.34 3.28 -36.37
N TRP A 21 31.54 4.28 -35.98
CA TRP A 21 30.21 4.09 -35.38
C TRP A 21 29.18 4.05 -36.49
N TYR A 22 28.15 3.18 -36.32
CA TYR A 22 27.14 3.00 -37.32
C TYR A 22 25.75 3.27 -36.74
N SER A 23 25.00 4.21 -37.33
CA SER A 23 23.62 4.43 -37.04
C SER A 23 22.71 3.81 -38.10
N VAL A 24 21.86 2.86 -37.71
CA VAL A 24 20.88 2.27 -38.63
C VAL A 24 19.86 3.29 -39.09
N SER A 25 19.48 4.27 -38.28
CA SER A 25 18.53 5.30 -38.64
C SER A 25 19.07 6.31 -39.64
N ASP A 26 20.37 6.67 -39.54
CA ASP A 26 21.04 7.60 -40.45
C ASP A 26 21.38 6.96 -41.80
N ASN A 27 21.44 5.61 -41.88
CA ASN A 27 21.87 4.82 -43.02
C ASN A 27 20.77 3.95 -43.66
N GLN A 28 19.51 4.27 -43.50
CA GLN A 28 18.32 3.46 -43.88
C GLN A 28 18.33 2.93 -45.33
N ALA A 29 19.01 3.59 -46.25
CA ALA A 29 18.96 3.25 -47.68
C ALA A 29 20.20 2.50 -48.20
N VAL A 30 21.23 2.24 -47.36
CA VAL A 30 22.56 1.90 -47.90
C VAL A 30 22.79 0.38 -47.99
N ASP A 31 22.15 -0.46 -47.14
CA ASP A 31 22.60 -1.84 -46.99
C ASP A 31 21.53 -2.92 -47.07
N GLY A 32 20.30 -2.57 -47.50
CA GLY A 32 19.21 -3.56 -47.66
C GLY A 32 18.67 -4.13 -46.36
N ILE A 33 19.15 -3.60 -45.21
CA ILE A 33 18.76 -4.08 -43.85
C ILE A 33 17.39 -3.55 -43.39
N TYR A 34 16.85 -2.54 -44.08
CA TYR A 34 15.60 -1.92 -43.73
C TYR A 34 14.44 -2.48 -44.57
N GLN A 35 13.47 -3.07 -43.90
CA GLN A 35 12.22 -3.53 -44.51
C GLN A 35 11.03 -3.20 -43.61
N ASP A 36 10.04 -2.47 -44.14
CA ASP A 36 8.76 -2.17 -43.48
C ASP A 36 8.88 -1.61 -42.06
N GLY A 37 9.76 -0.64 -41.83
CA GLY A 37 9.99 -0.01 -40.53
C GLY A 37 10.86 -0.83 -39.58
N LYS A 38 11.48 -1.92 -40.06
CA LYS A 38 12.30 -2.81 -39.26
C LYS A 38 13.69 -2.95 -39.86
N TYR A 39 14.68 -3.09 -38.99
CA TYR A 39 16.07 -3.35 -39.35
C TYR A 39 16.38 -4.82 -39.03
N VAL A 40 16.85 -5.58 -40.02
CA VAL A 40 17.23 -6.98 -39.86
C VAL A 40 18.66 -7.17 -40.31
N ILE A 41 19.52 -7.61 -39.40
CA ILE A 41 20.88 -7.99 -39.67
C ILE A 41 20.99 -9.51 -39.48
N ASP A 42 20.91 -10.25 -40.57
CA ASP A 42 21.10 -11.70 -40.62
C ASP A 42 22.52 -12.06 -41.09
N GLY A 43 22.80 -13.35 -41.22
CA GLY A 43 24.11 -13.84 -41.66
C GLY A 43 24.54 -13.32 -43.04
N ALA A 44 23.59 -12.98 -43.94
CA ALA A 44 23.91 -12.44 -45.26
C ALA A 44 24.31 -10.94 -45.21
N HIS A 45 23.76 -10.18 -44.30
CA HIS A 45 24.07 -8.75 -44.14
C HIS A 45 25.20 -8.50 -43.15
N PHE A 46 25.52 -9.48 -42.31
CA PHE A 46 26.47 -9.37 -41.20
C PHE A 46 27.87 -8.88 -41.65
N GLU A 47 28.52 -9.53 -42.63
CA GLU A 47 29.87 -9.19 -43.05
C GLU A 47 29.96 -7.77 -43.62
N ALA A 48 28.95 -7.35 -44.40
CA ALA A 48 28.92 -6.01 -44.99
C ALA A 48 28.79 -4.90 -43.94
N ILE A 49 28.08 -5.18 -42.86
CA ILE A 49 27.88 -4.21 -41.76
C ILE A 49 29.05 -4.26 -40.79
N LYS A 50 29.57 -5.44 -40.49
CA LYS A 50 30.75 -5.65 -39.65
C LYS A 50 31.98 -4.89 -40.14
N GLU A 51 32.20 -4.86 -41.46
CA GLU A 51 33.29 -4.07 -42.05
C GLU A 51 33.10 -2.56 -41.88
N LYS A 52 31.83 -2.09 -41.74
CA LYS A 52 31.52 -0.68 -41.57
C LYS A 52 31.43 -0.23 -40.11
N THR A 53 31.25 -1.18 -39.18
CA THR A 53 31.11 -0.89 -37.75
C THR A 53 32.36 -1.31 -37.02
N GLY A 54 33.21 -0.35 -36.69
CA GLY A 54 34.41 -0.58 -35.89
C GLY A 54 34.17 -0.72 -34.38
N GLY A 55 32.94 -0.56 -33.87
CA GLY A 55 32.73 -0.56 -32.43
C GLY A 55 31.29 -0.55 -31.95
N ASP A 56 30.42 0.34 -32.40
CA ASP A 56 29.08 0.53 -31.82
C ASP A 56 27.98 0.58 -32.88
N LEU A 57 26.79 0.05 -32.56
CA LEU A 57 25.61 0.05 -33.39
C LEU A 57 24.46 0.83 -32.69
N TYR A 58 23.96 1.87 -33.31
CA TYR A 58 22.91 2.74 -32.77
C TYR A 58 21.63 2.64 -33.59
N LEU A 59 20.46 2.50 -32.91
CA LEU A 59 19.16 2.65 -33.53
C LEU A 59 18.80 4.13 -33.69
N GLY A 60 19.22 4.98 -32.77
CA GLY A 60 19.05 6.42 -32.80
C GLY A 60 20.09 7.15 -33.66
N SER A 61 19.90 8.44 -33.90
CA SER A 61 20.79 9.25 -34.71
C SER A 61 22.10 9.61 -33.99
N LEU A 62 23.17 9.69 -34.75
CA LEU A 62 24.47 10.22 -34.32
C LEU A 62 24.59 11.72 -34.64
N ASN A 63 23.86 12.21 -35.66
CA ASN A 63 24.12 13.51 -36.28
C ASN A 63 22.90 14.49 -36.22
N SER A 64 21.72 13.99 -35.89
CA SER A 64 20.51 14.81 -35.90
C SER A 64 19.92 15.01 -34.50
N SER A 65 19.49 16.23 -34.18
CA SER A 65 18.70 16.54 -32.99
C SER A 65 17.20 16.28 -33.17
N GLU A 66 16.74 15.97 -34.38
CA GLU A 66 15.37 15.59 -34.64
C GLU A 66 15.09 14.20 -34.02
N LYS A 67 13.85 14.01 -33.55
CA LYS A 67 13.46 12.75 -32.96
C LYS A 67 13.38 11.66 -34.04
N VAL A 68 14.17 10.61 -33.88
CA VAL A 68 14.05 9.38 -34.68
C VAL A 68 12.73 8.68 -34.36
N ALA A 69 12.05 8.14 -35.37
CA ALA A 69 10.81 7.38 -35.19
C ALA A 69 11.06 6.07 -34.42
N ASP A 70 9.98 5.41 -34.01
CA ASP A 70 10.02 4.10 -33.39
C ASP A 70 10.72 3.08 -34.32
N SER A 71 11.58 2.25 -33.75
CA SER A 71 12.45 1.36 -34.51
C SER A 71 12.50 -0.05 -33.92
N THR A 72 12.69 -1.03 -34.79
CA THR A 72 12.91 -2.42 -34.41
C THR A 72 14.20 -2.92 -35.05
N LEU A 73 15.12 -3.45 -34.26
CA LEU A 73 16.34 -4.12 -34.71
C LEU A 73 16.22 -5.62 -34.42
N THR A 74 16.49 -6.44 -35.39
CA THR A 74 16.65 -7.89 -35.23
C THR A 74 18.07 -8.29 -35.61
N LEU A 75 18.78 -8.92 -34.68
CA LEU A 75 20.10 -9.52 -34.89
C LEU A 75 19.93 -11.05 -34.91
N ASP A 76 20.19 -11.64 -36.08
CA ASP A 76 20.08 -13.09 -36.34
C ASP A 76 21.30 -13.54 -37.18
N THR A 77 22.50 -13.27 -36.66
CA THR A 77 23.72 -13.39 -37.43
C THR A 77 24.32 -14.80 -37.44
N GLY A 78 24.10 -15.56 -36.37
CA GLY A 78 24.77 -16.84 -36.12
C GLY A 78 26.27 -16.71 -35.80
N GLU A 79 26.85 -15.49 -35.84
CA GLU A 79 28.28 -15.20 -35.75
C GLU A 79 28.61 -14.39 -34.47
N SER A 80 29.89 -14.24 -34.19
CA SER A 80 30.40 -13.42 -33.08
C SER A 80 30.71 -12.01 -33.55
N TRP A 81 30.22 -11.01 -32.84
CA TRP A 81 30.39 -9.61 -33.15
C TRP A 81 30.86 -8.79 -31.96
N SER A 82 32.02 -8.14 -32.07
CA SER A 82 32.54 -7.22 -31.06
C SER A 82 31.91 -5.83 -31.25
N VAL A 83 30.72 -5.64 -30.65
CA VAL A 83 29.91 -4.43 -30.82
C VAL A 83 29.13 -4.15 -29.55
N ASP A 84 28.99 -2.85 -29.17
CA ASP A 84 27.95 -2.38 -28.27
C ASP A 84 26.73 -1.99 -29.11
N VAL A 85 25.53 -2.35 -28.63
CA VAL A 85 24.26 -2.07 -29.29
C VAL A 85 23.44 -1.07 -28.45
N PHE A 86 22.98 0.00 -29.08
CA PHE A 86 22.21 1.06 -28.39
C PHE A 86 20.83 1.25 -29.04
N GLY A 87 19.77 1.21 -28.23
CA GLY A 87 18.42 1.56 -28.65
C GLY A 87 18.22 3.04 -28.93
N GLY A 88 19.03 3.90 -28.30
CA GLY A 88 19.05 5.35 -28.50
C GLY A 88 20.14 5.84 -29.43
N GLY A 89 20.31 7.15 -29.48
CA GLY A 89 21.36 7.81 -30.24
C GLY A 89 22.63 8.08 -29.43
N TRP A 90 23.58 8.78 -30.05
CA TRP A 90 24.86 9.13 -29.45
C TRP A 90 25.08 10.62 -29.36
N ALA A 91 25.17 11.13 -28.13
CA ALA A 91 25.50 12.52 -27.84
C ALA A 91 26.91 12.62 -27.30
N GLN A 92 27.84 13.07 -28.13
CA GLN A 92 29.25 13.23 -27.78
C GLN A 92 29.81 14.58 -28.21
N SER A 93 30.83 15.06 -27.49
CA SER A 93 31.64 16.19 -27.87
C SER A 93 32.52 15.88 -29.07
N GLY A 94 32.65 16.83 -30.01
CA GLY A 94 33.62 16.75 -31.09
C GLY A 94 33.16 16.20 -32.44
N ASN A 95 31.90 15.82 -32.59
CA ASN A 95 31.31 15.36 -33.86
C ASN A 95 30.76 16.52 -34.72
N GLY A 96 31.58 17.58 -34.90
CA GLY A 96 31.17 18.70 -35.73
C GLY A 96 30.47 19.85 -35.00
N GLU A 97 30.16 19.69 -33.73
CA GLU A 97 29.61 20.74 -32.86
C GLU A 97 30.75 21.67 -32.34
N ALA A 98 30.41 22.93 -32.08
CA ALA A 98 31.34 23.88 -31.49
C ALA A 98 31.56 23.59 -30.00
N ALA A 99 32.71 24.00 -29.48
CA ALA A 99 32.99 23.90 -28.05
C ALA A 99 31.96 24.74 -27.25
N GLY A 100 31.24 24.06 -26.34
CA GLY A 100 30.18 24.71 -25.52
C GLY A 100 28.76 24.53 -26.04
N ASP A 101 28.54 23.92 -27.20
CA ASP A 101 27.18 23.63 -27.69
C ASP A 101 26.58 22.42 -26.95
N ASP A 102 25.26 22.53 -26.74
CA ASP A 102 24.47 21.41 -26.21
C ASP A 102 24.17 20.39 -27.32
N VAL A 103 24.46 19.14 -27.07
CA VAL A 103 24.20 18.04 -28.01
C VAL A 103 23.06 17.17 -27.48
N ILE A 104 21.92 17.22 -28.16
CA ILE A 104 20.73 16.45 -27.79
C ILE A 104 20.42 15.46 -28.90
N ARG A 105 20.23 14.16 -28.55
CA ARG A 105 19.78 13.10 -29.46
C ARG A 105 18.51 12.46 -28.92
N LYS A 106 17.44 12.48 -29.72
CA LYS A 106 16.11 11.97 -29.35
C LYS A 106 15.75 10.78 -30.19
N SER A 107 15.37 9.69 -29.53
CA SER A 107 14.88 8.47 -30.17
C SER A 107 13.45 8.15 -29.74
N GLY A 108 12.69 7.54 -30.64
CA GLY A 108 11.38 6.96 -30.33
C GLY A 108 11.50 5.70 -29.48
N ASN A 109 10.45 4.88 -29.50
CA ASN A 109 10.49 3.57 -28.88
C ASN A 109 11.40 2.63 -29.67
N ALA A 110 12.08 1.73 -28.97
CA ALA A 110 12.99 0.77 -29.61
C ALA A 110 12.65 -0.65 -29.20
N THR A 111 12.74 -1.58 -30.17
CA THR A 111 12.69 -3.02 -29.90
C THR A 111 13.96 -3.67 -30.44
N ILE A 112 14.67 -4.40 -29.60
CA ILE A 112 15.92 -5.10 -29.95
C ILE A 112 15.66 -6.60 -29.77
N ASN A 113 15.70 -7.36 -30.86
CA ASN A 113 15.53 -8.81 -30.85
C ASN A 113 16.87 -9.50 -31.14
N LEU A 114 17.38 -10.24 -30.18
CA LEU A 114 18.65 -10.99 -30.26
C LEU A 114 18.33 -12.48 -30.44
N LYS A 115 18.34 -12.96 -31.66
CA LYS A 115 17.90 -14.32 -32.01
C LYS A 115 19.02 -15.34 -32.08
N SER A 116 20.14 -14.98 -32.67
CA SER A 116 21.28 -15.88 -32.79
C SER A 116 22.61 -15.12 -32.86
N GLY A 117 23.71 -15.83 -32.66
CA GLY A 117 25.08 -15.29 -32.64
C GLY A 117 25.51 -14.80 -31.27
N THR A 118 26.70 -14.21 -31.20
CA THR A 118 27.32 -13.72 -29.96
C THR A 118 27.61 -12.23 -30.08
N ILE A 119 27.02 -11.42 -29.21
CA ILE A 119 27.42 -10.03 -29.01
C ILE A 119 28.49 -10.03 -27.93
N LEU A 120 29.73 -9.67 -28.33
CA LEU A 120 30.85 -9.63 -27.38
C LEU A 120 30.88 -8.38 -26.51
N GLY A 121 30.10 -7.37 -26.84
CA GLY A 121 29.92 -6.15 -26.05
C GLY A 121 28.61 -6.13 -25.25
N THR A 122 28.16 -4.91 -24.94
CA THR A 122 26.97 -4.63 -24.12
C THR A 122 25.80 -4.20 -25.00
N VAL A 123 24.57 -4.59 -24.59
CA VAL A 123 23.35 -4.13 -25.22
C VAL A 123 22.65 -3.12 -24.30
N PHE A 124 22.57 -1.87 -24.74
CA PHE A 124 21.93 -0.76 -24.04
C PHE A 124 20.55 -0.46 -24.60
N ALA A 125 19.54 -0.34 -23.76
CA ALA A 125 18.23 0.12 -24.18
C ALA A 125 18.25 1.60 -24.56
N GLY A 126 18.94 2.42 -23.79
CA GLY A 126 19.10 3.86 -24.03
C GLY A 126 20.19 4.22 -25.04
N GLY A 127 20.52 5.50 -25.05
CA GLY A 127 21.59 6.02 -25.87
C GLY A 127 22.94 6.07 -25.14
N ASN A 128 23.93 6.62 -25.84
CA ASN A 128 25.27 6.89 -25.30
C ASN A 128 25.45 8.41 -25.14
N SER A 129 25.61 8.88 -23.91
CA SER A 129 25.83 10.28 -23.61
C SER A 129 27.25 10.45 -23.02
N MET A 130 28.12 11.11 -23.74
CA MET A 130 29.53 11.19 -23.37
C MET A 130 30.12 12.59 -23.58
N SER A 131 30.63 13.19 -22.53
CA SER A 131 31.50 14.35 -22.59
C SER A 131 32.93 13.88 -22.49
N GLY A 132 33.73 14.00 -23.58
CA GLY A 132 34.97 13.27 -23.70
C GLY A 132 36.20 14.03 -24.15
N SER A 133 36.16 15.36 -24.38
CA SER A 133 37.36 16.11 -24.84
C SER A 133 37.51 17.40 -24.04
N ASP A 134 38.75 17.73 -23.68
CA ASP A 134 39.08 18.96 -22.98
C ASP A 134 38.64 20.20 -23.78
N GLY A 135 37.98 21.15 -23.11
CA GLY A 135 37.48 22.39 -23.72
C GLY A 135 36.04 22.36 -24.17
N TYR A 136 35.36 21.20 -24.11
CA TYR A 136 33.93 21.07 -24.43
C TYR A 136 33.10 21.10 -23.15
N THR A 137 32.41 22.22 -22.89
CA THR A 137 31.63 22.45 -21.68
C THR A 137 30.11 22.36 -21.90
N GLY A 138 29.66 21.89 -23.08
CA GLY A 138 28.25 21.72 -23.41
C GLY A 138 27.58 20.57 -22.64
N ASN A 139 26.24 20.53 -22.67
CA ASN A 139 25.44 19.44 -22.11
C ASN A 139 25.20 18.36 -23.18
N TYR A 140 25.64 17.14 -22.89
CA TYR A 140 25.48 16.00 -23.78
C TYR A 140 24.32 15.14 -23.27
N ARG A 141 23.23 15.08 -24.07
CA ARG A 141 21.99 14.47 -23.64
C ARG A 141 21.40 13.49 -24.65
N THR A 142 21.01 12.32 -24.16
CA THR A 142 20.19 11.39 -24.93
C THR A 142 18.80 11.24 -24.31
N GLU A 143 17.79 11.15 -25.16
CA GLU A 143 16.40 10.86 -24.79
C GLU A 143 15.93 9.67 -25.62
N THR A 144 15.49 8.58 -24.98
CA THR A 144 14.99 7.38 -25.64
C THR A 144 13.58 7.08 -25.11
N GLY A 145 12.67 6.69 -26.00
CA GLY A 145 11.33 6.28 -25.64
C GLY A 145 11.32 4.96 -24.86
N ASP A 146 10.21 4.25 -24.90
CA ASP A 146 10.09 2.93 -24.25
C ASP A 146 10.91 1.89 -25.04
N VAL A 147 11.56 0.96 -24.32
CA VAL A 147 12.44 -0.01 -24.95
C VAL A 147 12.12 -1.44 -24.51
N THR A 148 12.09 -2.34 -25.50
CA THR A 148 12.00 -3.78 -25.26
C THR A 148 13.23 -4.50 -25.83
N ILE A 149 13.88 -5.32 -25.02
CA ILE A 149 14.98 -6.18 -25.44
C ILE A 149 14.54 -7.64 -25.26
N ASN A 150 14.55 -8.41 -26.36
CA ASN A 150 14.22 -9.83 -26.36
C ASN A 150 15.48 -10.64 -26.68
N VAL A 151 15.81 -11.59 -25.82
CA VAL A 151 16.90 -12.56 -26.04
C VAL A 151 16.26 -13.92 -26.30
N ASP A 152 16.34 -14.35 -27.57
CA ASP A 152 15.65 -15.54 -28.09
C ASP A 152 16.66 -16.60 -28.63
N GLY A 153 17.86 -16.70 -28.03
CA GLY A 153 18.88 -17.69 -28.40
C GLY A 153 20.29 -17.14 -28.56
N ALA A 154 20.43 -15.81 -28.59
CA ALA A 154 21.77 -15.18 -28.68
C ALA A 154 22.56 -15.26 -27.38
N THR A 155 23.85 -15.02 -27.49
CA THR A 155 24.76 -14.81 -26.36
C THR A 155 25.14 -13.34 -26.26
N VAL A 156 25.04 -12.74 -25.07
CA VAL A 156 25.59 -11.40 -24.77
C VAL A 156 26.69 -11.57 -23.74
N SER A 157 27.93 -11.34 -24.16
CA SER A 157 29.11 -11.68 -23.35
C SER A 157 29.41 -10.68 -22.24
N GLU A 158 28.96 -9.43 -22.34
CA GLU A 158 29.17 -8.46 -21.27
C GLU A 158 27.90 -8.26 -20.44
N ALA A 159 26.94 -7.48 -20.90
CA ALA A 159 25.69 -7.27 -20.15
C ALA A 159 24.56 -6.76 -21.05
N ILE A 160 23.33 -6.85 -20.53
CA ILE A 160 22.20 -6.03 -20.98
C ILE A 160 22.00 -4.90 -19.97
N VAL A 161 21.93 -3.66 -20.45
CA VAL A 161 21.69 -2.46 -19.67
C VAL A 161 20.38 -1.84 -20.12
N GLY A 162 19.35 -1.86 -19.27
CA GLY A 162 18.03 -1.33 -19.56
C GLY A 162 17.97 0.20 -19.69
N GLY A 163 18.95 0.91 -19.16
CA GLY A 163 19.11 2.34 -19.33
C GLY A 163 20.13 2.70 -20.40
N ALA A 164 20.76 3.84 -20.21
CA ALA A 164 21.76 4.41 -21.09
C ALA A 164 23.17 4.27 -20.54
N LYS A 165 24.16 4.40 -21.43
CA LYS A 165 25.57 4.60 -21.07
C LYS A 165 25.82 6.10 -20.91
N ILE A 166 26.23 6.54 -19.73
CA ILE A 166 26.40 7.95 -19.41
C ILE A 166 27.77 8.12 -18.79
N ARG A 167 28.61 8.95 -19.43
CA ARG A 167 30.00 9.07 -19.02
C ARG A 167 30.53 10.48 -19.21
N THR A 168 31.39 10.93 -18.29
CA THR A 168 32.22 12.13 -18.50
C THR A 168 33.63 11.93 -17.93
N ASN A 169 34.62 12.55 -18.60
CA ASN A 169 36.03 12.53 -18.20
C ASN A 169 36.67 13.92 -18.28
N VAL A 170 35.92 14.98 -18.53
CA VAL A 170 36.43 16.35 -18.65
C VAL A 170 35.96 17.25 -17.53
N ALA A 171 36.82 18.16 -17.10
CA ALA A 171 36.50 19.13 -16.05
C ALA A 171 35.22 19.92 -16.38
N ASN A 172 34.27 20.00 -15.41
CA ASN A 172 32.96 20.60 -15.57
C ASN A 172 32.10 19.99 -16.70
N GLY A 173 32.38 18.76 -17.11
CA GLY A 173 31.61 18.04 -18.13
C GLY A 173 30.22 17.61 -17.60
N HIS A 174 29.20 17.75 -18.45
CA HIS A 174 27.82 17.39 -18.17
C HIS A 174 27.34 16.31 -19.15
N ALA A 175 26.98 15.14 -18.67
CA ALA A 175 26.35 14.08 -19.46
C ALA A 175 25.04 13.63 -18.82
N THR A 176 23.98 13.59 -19.60
CA THR A 176 22.66 13.20 -19.08
C THR A 176 21.92 12.25 -20.02
N SER A 177 21.05 11.39 -19.47
CA SER A 177 20.18 10.56 -20.28
C SER A 177 18.83 10.33 -19.62
N SER A 178 17.80 10.18 -20.45
CA SER A 178 16.50 9.71 -20.01
C SER A 178 16.00 8.57 -20.91
N VAL A 179 15.47 7.52 -20.30
CA VAL A 179 14.90 6.36 -20.99
C VAL A 179 13.47 6.18 -20.48
N GLY A 180 12.55 5.83 -21.38
CA GLY A 180 11.18 5.48 -21.06
C GLY A 180 11.09 4.20 -20.22
N ASN A 181 9.97 3.47 -20.35
CA ASN A 181 9.82 2.16 -19.72
C ASN A 181 10.71 1.13 -20.40
N VAL A 182 11.28 0.23 -19.61
CA VAL A 182 12.21 -0.79 -20.10
C VAL A 182 11.65 -2.17 -19.80
N THR A 183 11.64 -3.04 -20.83
CA THR A 183 11.32 -4.45 -20.66
C THR A 183 12.47 -5.30 -21.23
N VAL A 184 13.04 -6.16 -20.42
CA VAL A 184 14.04 -7.16 -20.83
C VAL A 184 13.41 -8.53 -20.70
N ASN A 185 13.30 -9.27 -21.80
CA ASN A 185 12.78 -10.63 -21.85
C ASN A 185 13.93 -11.59 -22.20
N MET A 186 14.37 -12.36 -21.22
CA MET A 186 15.31 -13.45 -21.39
C MET A 186 14.52 -14.74 -21.60
N ASN A 187 14.35 -15.15 -22.85
CA ASN A 187 13.57 -16.34 -23.20
C ASN A 187 14.47 -17.57 -23.44
N SER A 188 15.66 -17.35 -24.00
CA SER A 188 16.67 -18.39 -24.20
C SER A 188 18.02 -17.75 -24.55
N GLY A 189 19.11 -18.53 -24.53
CA GLY A 189 20.47 -18.03 -24.78
C GLY A 189 21.25 -17.78 -23.49
N THR A 190 22.27 -16.94 -23.54
CA THR A 190 23.15 -16.65 -22.40
C THR A 190 23.44 -15.15 -22.30
N VAL A 191 23.40 -14.59 -21.11
CA VAL A 191 23.71 -13.18 -20.83
C VAL A 191 24.63 -13.11 -19.61
N SER A 192 25.75 -12.38 -19.70
CA SER A 192 26.64 -12.18 -18.57
C SER A 192 26.19 -11.05 -17.63
N GLY A 193 24.93 -11.00 -17.32
CA GLY A 193 24.32 -10.08 -16.38
C GLY A 193 23.34 -9.08 -16.99
N ILE A 194 22.41 -8.62 -16.14
CA ILE A 194 21.38 -7.62 -16.51
C ILE A 194 21.43 -6.47 -15.49
N VAL A 195 21.52 -5.24 -16.00
CA VAL A 195 21.35 -4.00 -15.25
C VAL A 195 20.06 -3.33 -15.74
N GLY A 196 19.05 -3.19 -14.91
CA GLY A 196 17.76 -2.64 -15.32
C GLY A 196 17.79 -1.14 -15.63
N GLY A 197 18.53 -0.36 -14.85
CA GLY A 197 18.68 1.10 -15.01
C GLY A 197 19.91 1.49 -15.86
N ASN A 198 20.43 2.69 -15.59
CA ASN A 198 21.54 3.30 -16.33
C ASN A 198 22.92 2.83 -15.82
N LEU A 199 23.87 2.85 -16.72
CA LEU A 199 25.30 2.78 -16.38
C LEU A 199 25.86 4.21 -16.32
N ILE A 200 26.25 4.64 -15.12
CA ILE A 200 26.67 6.01 -14.82
C ILE A 200 28.14 6.00 -14.40
N ASN A 201 29.00 6.55 -15.24
CA ASN A 201 30.46 6.49 -15.03
C ASN A 201 31.08 7.88 -15.00
N THR A 202 31.97 8.11 -14.04
CA THR A 202 32.93 9.22 -14.09
C THR A 202 34.34 8.66 -14.28
N VAL A 203 35.11 9.30 -15.12
CA VAL A 203 36.47 8.83 -15.48
C VAL A 203 37.46 9.96 -15.30
N GLY A 204 38.58 9.68 -14.65
CA GLY A 204 39.70 10.60 -14.54
C GLY A 204 39.74 11.42 -13.26
N THR A 205 40.68 12.36 -13.20
CA THR A 205 41.07 13.20 -12.07
C THR A 205 40.45 14.60 -12.13
N SER A 206 39.51 14.85 -13.05
CA SER A 206 38.90 16.17 -13.23
C SER A 206 37.85 16.44 -12.17
N THR A 207 37.67 17.72 -11.79
CA THR A 207 36.69 18.15 -10.81
C THR A 207 35.39 18.64 -11.47
N GLY A 208 34.28 18.70 -10.72
CA GLY A 208 33.02 19.27 -11.16
C GLY A 208 32.25 18.44 -12.22
N LEU A 209 32.51 17.12 -12.30
CA LEU A 209 31.83 16.24 -13.22
C LEU A 209 30.38 16.03 -12.80
N VAL A 210 29.44 16.16 -13.77
CA VAL A 210 28.00 15.93 -13.53
C VAL A 210 27.47 14.88 -14.49
N VAL A 211 27.03 13.77 -13.96
CA VAL A 211 26.43 12.65 -14.71
C VAL A 211 25.06 12.32 -14.13
N LYS A 212 24.01 12.37 -14.95
CA LYS A 212 22.66 12.08 -14.50
C LYS A 212 21.94 11.13 -15.45
N GLY A 213 21.31 10.10 -14.89
CA GLY A 213 20.50 9.15 -15.63
C GLY A 213 19.13 8.95 -15.02
N SER A 214 18.09 8.87 -15.85
CA SER A 214 16.76 8.48 -15.43
C SER A 214 16.19 7.38 -16.32
N THR A 215 15.54 6.41 -15.73
CA THR A 215 14.78 5.36 -16.43
C THR A 215 13.41 5.32 -15.75
N LYS A 216 12.33 5.20 -16.53
CA LYS A 216 11.00 5.00 -15.95
C LYS A 216 10.90 3.59 -15.35
N ASP A 217 9.76 2.92 -15.46
CA ASP A 217 9.56 1.60 -14.90
C ASP A 217 10.38 0.54 -15.65
N ILE A 218 10.88 -0.43 -14.90
CA ILE A 218 11.76 -1.49 -15.38
C ILE A 218 11.09 -2.84 -15.11
N THR A 219 11.01 -3.67 -16.14
CA THR A 219 10.57 -5.06 -16.02
C THR A 219 11.63 -6.00 -16.61
N ILE A 220 12.12 -6.95 -15.81
CA ILE A 220 13.06 -7.98 -16.22
C ILE A 220 12.36 -9.33 -16.08
N ASN A 221 12.15 -10.02 -17.19
CA ASN A 221 11.51 -11.32 -17.25
C ASN A 221 12.55 -12.38 -17.63
N VAL A 222 12.83 -13.31 -16.72
CA VAL A 222 13.68 -14.47 -16.96
C VAL A 222 12.76 -15.66 -17.15
N ASN A 223 12.44 -15.93 -18.42
CA ASN A 223 11.55 -17.01 -18.84
C ASN A 223 12.32 -18.30 -19.22
N GLY A 224 13.63 -18.19 -19.37
CA GLY A 224 14.53 -19.29 -19.73
C GLY A 224 15.92 -18.78 -20.06
N GLY A 225 16.82 -19.68 -20.49
CA GLY A 225 18.21 -19.36 -20.75
C GLY A 225 19.05 -19.26 -19.47
N THR A 226 20.25 -18.72 -19.59
CA THR A 226 21.22 -18.59 -18.49
C THR A 226 21.60 -17.12 -18.32
N ILE A 227 21.52 -16.63 -17.09
CA ILE A 227 22.08 -15.34 -16.70
C ILE A 227 23.25 -15.61 -15.78
N ASP A 228 24.44 -15.21 -16.21
CA ASP A 228 25.64 -15.30 -15.42
C ASP A 228 25.88 -14.01 -14.63
N LYS A 229 27.02 -13.97 -13.92
CA LYS A 229 27.42 -12.79 -13.14
C LYS A 229 27.84 -11.65 -14.05
N VAL A 230 27.51 -10.42 -13.69
CA VAL A 230 28.01 -9.22 -14.36
C VAL A 230 29.54 -9.26 -14.38
N ALA A 231 30.14 -9.19 -15.57
CA ALA A 231 31.56 -9.42 -15.79
C ALA A 231 32.45 -8.50 -14.94
N LYS A 232 33.47 -9.06 -14.34
CA LYS A 232 34.40 -8.35 -13.43
C LYS A 232 35.33 -7.35 -14.07
N GLU A 233 35.69 -7.53 -15.31
CA GLU A 233 36.55 -6.60 -16.08
C GLU A 233 36.46 -6.83 -17.57
N SER A 234 36.37 -5.77 -18.35
CA SER A 234 36.99 -5.70 -19.65
C SER A 234 37.53 -4.29 -19.93
N SER A 235 38.52 -4.26 -20.74
CA SER A 235 39.21 -3.05 -21.12
C SER A 235 38.31 -2.07 -21.85
N SER A 236 38.16 -0.87 -21.31
CA SER A 236 37.77 0.39 -21.98
C SER A 236 36.31 0.67 -22.29
N SER A 237 35.37 -0.25 -22.27
CA SER A 237 33.95 0.07 -22.59
C SER A 237 32.88 -0.63 -21.77
N SER A 238 33.24 -1.52 -20.90
CA SER A 238 32.33 -2.45 -20.24
C SER A 238 31.66 -1.94 -18.97
N VAL A 239 30.56 -2.58 -18.65
CA VAL A 239 29.93 -2.55 -17.30
C VAL A 239 30.92 -3.20 -16.34
N SER A 240 31.84 -2.41 -15.80
CA SER A 240 32.78 -2.89 -14.78
C SER A 240 32.30 -2.42 -13.42
N ILE A 241 31.80 -3.36 -12.61
CA ILE A 241 31.80 -3.19 -11.16
C ILE A 241 33.23 -3.52 -10.74
N SER A 242 34.10 -2.52 -10.85
CA SER A 242 35.55 -2.73 -10.79
C SER A 242 36.01 -3.33 -9.47
N ASN A 243 36.87 -4.33 -9.53
CA ASN A 243 37.66 -4.91 -8.44
C ASN A 243 36.84 -5.55 -7.28
N THR A 244 35.70 -6.14 -7.54
CA THR A 244 34.89 -6.73 -6.49
C THR A 244 34.66 -8.22 -6.68
N ASN A 245 34.58 -8.94 -5.56
CA ASN A 245 34.02 -10.28 -5.51
C ASN A 245 32.48 -10.29 -5.52
N PHE A 246 31.84 -9.16 -5.89
CA PHE A 246 30.40 -8.99 -5.89
C PHE A 246 29.77 -9.75 -7.05
N ASP A 247 29.09 -10.82 -6.71
CA ASP A 247 28.59 -11.82 -7.65
C ASP A 247 27.15 -11.53 -8.12
N ALA A 248 26.83 -10.26 -8.46
CA ALA A 248 25.50 -9.90 -8.98
C ALA A 248 25.30 -10.36 -10.42
N ALA A 249 24.21 -11.07 -10.66
CA ALA A 249 23.73 -11.44 -11.99
C ALA A 249 22.68 -10.47 -12.50
N ILE A 250 21.78 -9.99 -11.63
CA ILE A 250 20.74 -9.01 -11.96
C ILE A 250 20.86 -7.84 -10.97
N ILE A 251 20.91 -6.62 -11.51
CA ILE A 251 20.81 -5.37 -10.77
C ILE A 251 19.58 -4.64 -11.30
N GLY A 252 18.53 -4.50 -10.47
CA GLY A 252 17.25 -3.91 -10.89
C GLY A 252 17.38 -2.42 -11.23
N GLY A 253 18.17 -1.68 -10.45
CA GLY A 253 18.36 -0.23 -10.59
C GLY A 253 19.58 0.15 -11.44
N ASN A 254 20.16 1.30 -11.11
CA ASN A 254 21.33 1.86 -11.80
C ASN A 254 22.63 1.28 -11.27
N VAL A 255 23.66 1.28 -12.11
CA VAL A 255 25.03 1.08 -11.68
C VAL A 255 25.78 2.40 -11.81
N SER A 256 26.29 2.89 -10.69
CA SER A 256 27.10 4.10 -10.63
C SER A 256 28.53 3.72 -10.25
N SER A 257 29.49 3.97 -11.11
CA SER A 257 30.88 3.58 -10.89
C SER A 257 31.86 4.67 -11.18
N ILE A 258 33.05 4.61 -10.50
CA ILE A 258 34.23 5.38 -10.85
C ILE A 258 35.17 4.43 -11.56
N TYR A 259 35.44 4.73 -12.82
CA TYR A 259 36.53 4.07 -13.53
C TYR A 259 37.79 4.90 -13.35
N ALA A 260 38.66 4.50 -12.44
CA ALA A 260 39.99 5.09 -12.29
C ALA A 260 41.04 4.02 -12.55
N SER A 261 41.75 4.16 -13.68
CA SER A 261 42.85 3.25 -14.07
C SER A 261 44.09 3.32 -13.19
N SER A 262 44.16 4.20 -12.26
CA SER A 262 45.20 4.36 -11.24
C SER A 262 45.10 5.72 -10.57
N VAL A 263 44.37 5.91 -9.51
CA VAL A 263 44.77 6.92 -8.52
C VAL A 263 43.99 6.77 -7.23
N ASP A 264 44.66 6.57 -6.14
CA ASP A 264 44.27 7.00 -4.80
C ASP A 264 44.04 8.51 -4.81
N ASN A 265 42.85 8.97 -5.18
CA ASN A 265 42.55 10.38 -5.08
C ASN A 265 41.17 10.61 -4.46
N ASP A 266 41.16 10.68 -3.15
CA ASP A 266 40.04 11.01 -2.27
C ASP A 266 39.58 12.49 -2.41
N SER A 267 40.12 13.27 -3.39
CA SER A 267 39.97 14.72 -3.42
C SER A 267 39.07 15.27 -4.53
N HIS A 268 38.44 14.44 -5.35
CA HIS A 268 37.65 14.91 -6.50
C HIS A 268 36.14 14.80 -6.22
N GLU A 269 35.47 15.93 -6.21
CA GLU A 269 34.01 16.00 -6.07
C GLU A 269 33.31 15.74 -7.42
N HIS A 270 32.51 14.70 -7.49
CA HIS A 270 31.67 14.35 -8.64
C HIS A 270 30.20 14.31 -8.24
N THR A 271 29.32 14.67 -9.16
CA THR A 271 27.89 14.50 -9.01
C THR A 271 27.41 13.37 -9.92
N ARG A 272 27.06 12.23 -9.34
CA ARG A 272 26.47 11.08 -10.02
C ARG A 272 25.07 10.85 -9.47
N ILE A 273 24.05 10.95 -10.31
CA ILE A 273 22.66 10.77 -9.91
C ILE A 273 21.99 9.81 -10.88
N GLY A 274 21.46 8.72 -10.33
CA GLY A 274 20.63 7.77 -11.05
C GLY A 274 19.23 7.70 -10.45
N SER A 275 18.19 7.64 -11.27
CA SER A 275 16.83 7.41 -10.80
C SER A 275 16.11 6.37 -11.66
N THR A 276 15.32 5.53 -11.03
CA THR A 276 14.43 4.57 -11.70
C THR A 276 13.03 4.67 -11.10
N GLY A 277 12.03 4.39 -11.93
CA GLY A 277 10.66 4.15 -11.47
C GLY A 277 10.55 2.83 -10.71
N ALA A 278 9.41 2.18 -10.83
CA ALA A 278 9.19 0.86 -10.24
C ALA A 278 10.02 -0.21 -10.97
N ILE A 279 10.62 -1.12 -10.20
CA ILE A 279 11.41 -2.24 -10.70
C ILE A 279 10.63 -3.53 -10.45
N THR A 280 10.47 -4.35 -11.49
CA THR A 280 9.89 -5.69 -11.39
C THR A 280 10.83 -6.71 -12.01
N ILE A 281 11.23 -7.72 -11.23
CA ILE A 281 12.10 -8.81 -11.66
C ILE A 281 11.32 -10.12 -11.51
N ASN A 282 11.14 -10.85 -12.60
CA ASN A 282 10.38 -12.09 -12.65
C ASN A 282 11.30 -13.24 -13.05
N ILE A 283 11.49 -14.21 -12.16
CA ILE A 283 12.23 -15.45 -12.42
C ILE A 283 11.20 -16.57 -12.55
N ALA A 284 10.93 -17.01 -13.76
CA ALA A 284 9.92 -18.02 -14.04
C ALA A 284 10.34 -19.42 -13.55
N LYS A 285 9.38 -20.30 -13.33
CA LYS A 285 9.60 -21.70 -12.95
C LYS A 285 10.46 -22.40 -14.00
N GLY A 286 11.53 -23.04 -13.56
CA GLY A 286 12.51 -23.71 -14.43
C GLY A 286 13.56 -22.81 -15.05
N SER A 287 13.57 -21.53 -14.74
CA SER A 287 14.67 -20.61 -15.11
C SER A 287 15.74 -20.58 -14.03
N SER A 288 16.98 -20.25 -14.40
CA SER A 288 18.11 -20.18 -13.46
C SER A 288 18.91 -18.89 -13.65
N VAL A 289 19.28 -18.28 -12.52
CA VAL A 289 20.15 -17.11 -12.43
C VAL A 289 21.41 -17.50 -11.64
N ASN A 290 22.58 -17.45 -12.29
CA ASN A 290 23.86 -17.93 -11.73
C ASN A 290 24.57 -16.87 -10.87
N GLY A 291 23.88 -16.18 -10.01
CA GLY A 291 24.43 -15.18 -9.10
C GLY A 291 23.33 -14.44 -8.37
N SER A 292 23.71 -13.42 -7.64
CA SER A 292 22.79 -12.66 -6.79
C SER A 292 21.91 -11.68 -7.59
N ILE A 293 20.75 -11.39 -7.05
CA ILE A 293 19.83 -10.34 -7.51
C ILE A 293 19.89 -9.17 -6.53
N ILE A 294 20.20 -7.97 -7.03
CA ILE A 294 20.09 -6.72 -6.28
C ILE A 294 18.86 -5.97 -6.79
N ALA A 295 17.82 -5.87 -5.97
CA ALA A 295 16.57 -5.24 -6.39
C ALA A 295 16.72 -3.74 -6.67
N GLY A 296 17.59 -3.06 -5.92
CA GLY A 296 17.89 -1.64 -6.07
C GLY A 296 19.07 -1.35 -6.98
N SER A 297 19.75 -0.24 -6.70
CA SER A 297 20.92 0.26 -7.44
C SER A 297 22.23 -0.15 -6.78
N VAL A 298 23.32 -0.11 -7.55
CA VAL A 298 24.68 -0.36 -7.06
C VAL A 298 25.53 0.89 -7.23
N ILE A 299 26.22 1.30 -6.17
CA ILE A 299 27.22 2.35 -6.17
C ILE A 299 28.61 1.70 -5.96
N SER A 300 29.55 1.95 -6.86
CA SER A 300 30.89 1.38 -6.80
C SER A 300 31.95 2.47 -6.82
N GLY A 301 33.02 2.28 -6.03
CA GLY A 301 34.16 3.16 -5.95
C GLY A 301 34.02 4.32 -4.97
N LYS A 302 35.13 5.02 -4.74
CA LYS A 302 35.21 6.13 -3.78
C LYS A 302 34.78 7.45 -4.44
N ASN A 303 33.91 8.24 -3.78
CA ASN A 303 33.52 9.56 -4.22
C ASN A 303 33.34 10.50 -3.02
N THR A 304 33.93 11.69 -3.07
CA THR A 304 33.79 12.73 -2.05
C THR A 304 32.66 13.72 -2.34
N GLY A 305 32.07 13.66 -3.56
CA GLY A 305 30.92 14.48 -3.97
C GLY A 305 29.56 13.81 -3.71
N VAL A 306 28.58 14.15 -4.54
CA VAL A 306 27.24 13.58 -4.47
C VAL A 306 27.14 12.32 -5.33
N ASP A 307 26.91 11.19 -4.70
CA ASP A 307 26.57 9.94 -5.38
C ASP A 307 25.22 9.45 -4.84
N ASN A 308 24.18 9.63 -5.63
CA ASN A 308 22.82 9.29 -5.25
C ASN A 308 22.15 8.49 -6.37
N SER A 309 21.84 7.25 -6.08
CA SER A 309 21.03 6.40 -6.95
C SER A 309 19.77 5.95 -6.22
N SER A 310 18.63 6.12 -6.86
CA SER A 310 17.34 5.80 -6.27
C SER A 310 16.50 4.92 -7.17
N ALA A 311 15.73 4.03 -6.54
CA ALA A 311 14.65 3.26 -7.14
C ALA A 311 13.35 3.57 -6.37
N ALA A 312 12.25 3.83 -7.08
CA ALA A 312 11.00 4.22 -6.42
C ALA A 312 10.44 3.06 -5.59
N LYS A 313 10.42 1.87 -6.15
CA LYS A 313 10.03 0.64 -5.46
C LYS A 313 10.57 -0.58 -6.21
N ALA A 314 10.67 -1.75 -5.55
CA ALA A 314 11.11 -2.98 -6.18
C ALA A 314 10.18 -4.16 -5.85
N THR A 315 9.94 -5.01 -6.86
CA THR A 315 9.23 -6.28 -6.71
C THR A 315 10.05 -7.38 -7.36
N VAL A 316 10.34 -8.45 -6.63
CA VAL A 316 11.08 -9.62 -7.13
C VAL A 316 10.18 -10.84 -7.00
N ASN A 317 9.81 -11.47 -8.10
CA ASN A 317 8.99 -12.68 -8.13
C ASN A 317 9.89 -13.87 -8.48
N VAL A 318 10.10 -14.81 -7.57
CA VAL A 318 10.97 -15.96 -7.75
C VAL A 318 10.15 -17.24 -7.72
N TYR A 319 10.11 -17.90 -8.87
CA TYR A 319 9.54 -19.23 -9.07
C TYR A 319 10.56 -20.20 -9.68
N GLY A 320 11.78 -19.75 -9.91
CA GLY A 320 12.92 -20.50 -10.44
C GLY A 320 14.10 -20.47 -9.49
N GLU A 321 15.30 -20.73 -10.01
CA GLU A 321 16.53 -20.82 -9.23
C GLU A 321 17.32 -19.51 -9.27
N VAL A 322 17.72 -19.03 -8.11
CA VAL A 322 18.70 -17.94 -7.92
C VAL A 322 19.85 -18.53 -7.12
N LEU A 323 20.96 -18.83 -7.81
CA LEU A 323 22.15 -19.44 -7.21
C LEU A 323 23.03 -18.38 -6.53
N GLY A 324 22.44 -17.60 -5.68
CA GLY A 324 23.02 -16.51 -4.91
C GLY A 324 21.97 -15.83 -4.07
N ASP A 325 22.29 -14.64 -3.57
CA ASP A 325 21.42 -13.87 -2.69
C ASP A 325 20.39 -13.04 -3.47
N VAL A 326 19.24 -12.79 -2.84
CA VAL A 326 18.26 -11.76 -3.27
C VAL A 326 18.29 -10.62 -2.27
N VAL A 327 18.89 -9.49 -2.65
CA VAL A 327 19.01 -8.29 -1.83
C VAL A 327 17.87 -7.33 -2.17
N LEU A 328 16.98 -7.04 -1.22
CA LEU A 328 15.81 -6.18 -1.43
C LEU A 328 16.12 -4.68 -1.41
N GLY A 329 17.34 -4.31 -1.08
CA GLY A 329 17.85 -2.95 -1.15
C GLY A 329 18.79 -2.74 -2.32
N GLY A 330 19.71 -1.80 -2.14
CA GLY A 330 20.82 -1.56 -3.04
C GLY A 330 22.15 -2.11 -2.51
N ALA A 331 23.24 -1.75 -3.18
CA ALA A 331 24.56 -2.13 -2.70
C ALA A 331 25.58 -1.00 -2.85
N VAL A 332 26.54 -0.95 -1.90
CA VAL A 332 27.73 -0.11 -1.95
C VAL A 332 28.96 -1.02 -2.01
N VAL A 333 29.77 -0.80 -3.00
CA VAL A 333 30.94 -1.64 -3.28
C VAL A 333 32.22 -0.80 -3.28
N ASN A 334 33.16 -1.14 -2.43
CA ASN A 334 34.44 -0.41 -2.23
C ASN A 334 34.23 1.11 -2.02
N GLY A 335 33.17 1.47 -1.31
CA GLY A 335 32.82 2.86 -1.02
C GLY A 335 33.73 3.50 0.02
N VAL A 336 33.61 4.83 0.20
CA VAL A 336 34.21 5.55 1.32
C VAL A 336 33.54 5.09 2.60
N GLU A 337 34.22 5.16 3.73
CA GLU A 337 33.74 4.71 5.05
C GLU A 337 32.34 5.21 5.43
N ASN A 338 31.90 6.35 4.89
CA ASN A 338 30.59 6.96 5.11
C ASN A 338 29.74 7.06 3.81
N ALA A 339 30.00 6.19 2.82
CA ALA A 339 29.17 6.20 1.59
C ALA A 339 27.71 5.88 1.93
N VAL A 340 26.79 6.75 1.50
CA VAL A 340 25.35 6.54 1.62
C VAL A 340 24.94 5.44 0.65
N ALA A 341 24.24 4.42 1.14
CA ALA A 341 23.68 3.38 0.28
C ALA A 341 22.67 3.97 -0.72
N PRO A 342 22.52 3.38 -1.93
CA PRO A 342 21.49 3.78 -2.85
C PRO A 342 20.11 3.64 -2.21
N THR A 343 19.24 4.61 -2.41
CA THR A 343 17.89 4.56 -1.85
C THR A 343 17.04 3.62 -2.68
N THR A 344 16.51 2.58 -2.06
CA THR A 344 15.44 1.74 -2.62
C THR A 344 14.20 1.95 -1.79
N GLY A 345 13.08 2.31 -2.42
CA GLY A 345 11.78 2.44 -1.75
C GLY A 345 11.28 1.10 -1.20
N GLU A 346 9.99 0.97 -1.02
CA GLU A 346 9.39 -0.30 -0.60
C GLU A 346 9.85 -1.43 -1.53
N ALA A 347 10.22 -2.58 -0.96
CA ALA A 347 10.61 -3.73 -1.75
C ALA A 347 9.92 -5.00 -1.25
N THR A 348 9.39 -5.77 -2.20
CA THR A 348 8.71 -7.03 -1.93
C THR A 348 9.33 -8.16 -2.73
N ILE A 349 9.60 -9.29 -2.08
CA ILE A 349 9.89 -10.56 -2.76
C ILE A 349 8.73 -11.52 -2.58
N TYR A 350 8.28 -12.11 -3.68
CA TYR A 350 7.35 -13.24 -3.69
C TYR A 350 8.14 -14.51 -3.98
N VAL A 351 8.08 -15.45 -3.04
CA VAL A 351 8.77 -16.74 -3.11
C VAL A 351 7.72 -17.81 -3.41
N GLY A 352 7.69 -18.28 -4.65
CA GLY A 352 6.67 -19.19 -5.14
C GLY A 352 7.18 -20.63 -5.36
N GLU A 353 6.27 -21.50 -5.79
CA GLU A 353 6.54 -22.93 -5.96
C GLU A 353 7.75 -23.20 -6.86
N GLY A 354 8.73 -23.92 -6.33
CA GLY A 354 9.96 -24.31 -7.00
C GLY A 354 11.09 -23.28 -6.90
N ALA A 355 10.90 -22.18 -6.15
CA ALA A 355 11.95 -21.22 -5.91
C ALA A 355 13.13 -21.83 -5.13
N VAL A 356 14.33 -21.53 -5.58
CA VAL A 356 15.59 -21.85 -4.88
C VAL A 356 16.38 -20.55 -4.71
N ILE A 357 16.74 -20.20 -3.48
CA ILE A 357 17.43 -18.96 -3.14
C ILE A 357 18.46 -19.25 -2.05
N GLU A 358 19.69 -18.73 -2.16
CA GLU A 358 20.70 -18.89 -1.12
C GLU A 358 20.34 -18.06 0.11
N THR A 359 20.31 -16.73 0.01
CA THR A 359 19.89 -15.86 1.11
C THR A 359 18.96 -14.76 0.62
N ILE A 360 17.90 -14.48 1.36
CA ILE A 360 17.08 -13.27 1.19
C ILE A 360 17.59 -12.22 2.17
N VAL A 361 18.09 -11.10 1.67
CA VAL A 361 18.59 -9.98 2.49
C VAL A 361 17.57 -8.85 2.44
N ALA A 362 16.90 -8.59 3.56
CA ALA A 362 15.88 -7.56 3.67
C ALA A 362 16.47 -6.16 3.98
N GLY A 363 17.56 -5.81 3.33
CA GLY A 363 18.28 -4.56 3.51
C GLY A 363 19.18 -4.27 2.33
N ASP A 364 20.19 -3.45 2.57
CA ASP A 364 21.26 -3.15 1.61
C ASP A 364 22.48 -4.05 1.82
N ARG A 365 23.31 -4.17 0.82
CA ARG A 365 24.59 -4.87 0.91
C ARG A 365 25.75 -3.87 0.86
N LYS A 366 26.71 -4.00 1.75
CA LYS A 366 27.96 -3.25 1.73
C LYS A 366 29.12 -4.24 1.54
N GLN A 367 29.96 -3.96 0.54
CA GLN A 367 31.21 -4.70 0.34
C GLN A 367 32.41 -3.77 0.46
N ASP A 368 33.37 -4.14 1.30
CA ASP A 368 34.66 -3.48 1.43
C ASP A 368 35.79 -4.52 1.32
N GLY A 369 36.47 -4.48 0.18
CA GLY A 369 37.45 -5.51 -0.20
C GLY A 369 36.77 -6.89 -0.34
N ALA A 370 37.18 -7.84 0.50
CA ALA A 370 36.63 -9.19 0.54
C ALA A 370 35.52 -9.37 1.58
N THR A 371 35.21 -8.33 2.36
CA THR A 371 34.22 -8.37 3.43
C THR A 371 32.89 -7.87 2.93
N GLU A 372 31.85 -8.71 3.03
CA GLU A 372 30.46 -8.34 2.77
C GLU A 372 29.69 -8.24 4.08
N THR A 373 28.85 -7.22 4.18
CA THR A 373 27.95 -7.00 5.34
C THR A 373 26.58 -6.56 4.86
N SER A 374 25.56 -7.05 5.52
CA SER A 374 24.21 -6.55 5.33
C SER A 374 23.98 -5.32 6.20
N VAL A 375 23.25 -4.34 5.68
CA VAL A 375 23.00 -3.05 6.36
C VAL A 375 21.51 -2.77 6.33
N ALA A 376 20.97 -2.34 7.48
CA ALA A 376 19.57 -1.96 7.60
C ALA A 376 19.24 -0.77 6.69
N ASN A 377 18.01 -0.74 6.21
CA ASN A 377 17.46 0.28 5.33
C ASN A 377 16.10 0.69 5.91
N ASP A 378 15.81 2.00 5.92
CA ASP A 378 14.60 2.55 6.55
C ASP A 378 13.30 2.29 5.77
N SER A 379 13.39 1.74 4.55
CA SER A 379 12.21 1.45 3.72
C SER A 379 11.60 0.10 4.07
N ALA A 380 10.28 -0.01 3.99
CA ALA A 380 9.56 -1.26 4.23
C ALA A 380 9.99 -2.38 3.27
N LYS A 381 10.21 -3.57 3.81
CA LYS A 381 10.54 -4.79 3.08
C LYS A 381 9.53 -5.87 3.40
N SER A 382 9.11 -6.62 2.40
CA SER A 382 8.19 -7.75 2.57
C SER A 382 8.73 -9.00 1.90
N ILE A 383 8.71 -10.11 2.62
CA ILE A 383 9.04 -11.44 2.12
C ILE A 383 7.75 -12.25 2.16
N VAL A 384 7.22 -12.61 0.99
CA VAL A 384 5.91 -13.25 0.85
C VAL A 384 6.09 -14.67 0.33
N PHE A 385 5.73 -15.66 1.12
CA PHE A 385 5.71 -17.06 0.70
C PHE A 385 4.35 -17.44 0.15
N SER A 386 4.32 -18.10 -1.02
CA SER A 386 3.10 -18.62 -1.63
C SER A 386 3.07 -20.14 -1.78
N SER A 387 4.13 -20.84 -1.38
CA SER A 387 4.24 -22.31 -1.39
C SER A 387 5.21 -22.79 -0.34
N GLN A 388 4.93 -23.98 0.25
CA GLN A 388 5.89 -24.69 1.09
C GLN A 388 7.01 -25.36 0.27
N ASN A 389 6.78 -25.59 -1.03
CA ASN A 389 7.74 -26.25 -1.92
C ASN A 389 8.76 -25.24 -2.46
N VAL A 390 9.56 -24.70 -1.57
CA VAL A 390 10.64 -23.74 -1.84
C VAL A 390 11.90 -24.15 -1.09
N SER A 391 13.06 -23.74 -1.56
CA SER A 391 14.34 -23.88 -0.85
C SER A 391 14.94 -22.50 -0.66
N VAL A 392 14.92 -22.00 0.55
CA VAL A 392 15.58 -20.76 0.96
C VAL A 392 16.55 -21.14 2.07
N ASP A 393 17.84 -20.99 1.81
CA ASP A 393 18.84 -21.45 2.79
C ASP A 393 18.92 -20.50 3.99
N ALA A 394 18.74 -19.19 3.79
CA ALA A 394 18.75 -18.22 4.87
C ALA A 394 17.88 -16.99 4.59
N ILE A 395 17.43 -16.34 5.66
CA ILE A 395 16.82 -15.00 5.65
C ILE A 395 17.62 -14.10 6.60
N ASP A 396 18.10 -12.96 6.09
CA ASP A 396 18.77 -11.92 6.86
C ASP A 396 17.85 -10.69 6.94
N THR A 397 17.22 -10.48 8.09
CA THR A 397 16.36 -9.33 8.36
C THR A 397 17.13 -8.09 8.82
N VAL A 398 18.47 -8.16 8.77
CA VAL A 398 19.38 -7.06 9.11
C VAL A 398 19.14 -6.52 10.53
N GLY A 399 18.83 -7.44 11.46
CA GLY A 399 18.59 -7.13 12.88
C GLY A 399 17.20 -6.60 13.21
N ASP A 400 16.28 -6.52 12.24
CA ASP A 400 14.86 -6.18 12.52
C ASP A 400 14.09 -7.41 13.04
N LYS A 401 14.38 -7.77 14.30
CA LYS A 401 13.74 -8.91 14.98
C LYS A 401 12.25 -8.67 15.29
N GLU A 402 11.85 -7.42 15.41
CA GLU A 402 10.48 -7.05 15.78
C GLU A 402 9.54 -6.89 14.58
N GLY A 403 10.06 -6.99 13.34
CA GLY A 403 9.28 -6.85 12.12
C GLY A 403 8.73 -5.44 11.90
N LYS A 404 9.45 -4.41 12.35
CA LYS A 404 9.03 -3.00 12.19
C LYS A 404 9.07 -2.57 10.72
N ASN A 405 10.17 -2.90 10.04
CA ASN A 405 10.40 -2.55 8.63
C ASN A 405 10.43 -3.78 7.73
N VAL A 406 10.69 -4.97 8.28
CA VAL A 406 10.76 -6.23 7.53
C VAL A 406 9.62 -7.13 7.94
N LYS A 407 8.70 -7.41 7.02
CA LYS A 407 7.60 -8.34 7.21
C LYS A 407 7.87 -9.65 6.48
N ILE A 408 7.67 -10.77 7.17
CA ILE A 408 7.67 -12.11 6.56
C ILE A 408 6.24 -12.65 6.67
N VAL A 409 5.61 -12.91 5.54
CA VAL A 409 4.19 -13.28 5.46
C VAL A 409 3.97 -14.48 4.56
N GLY A 410 2.90 -15.23 4.79
CA GLY A 410 2.38 -16.23 3.86
C GLY A 410 1.14 -15.68 3.12
N THR A 411 0.93 -16.11 1.89
CA THR A 411 -0.37 -15.91 1.22
C THR A 411 -1.43 -16.82 1.85
N ASP A 412 -2.72 -16.52 1.62
CA ASP A 412 -3.82 -17.37 2.14
C ASP A 412 -3.64 -18.83 1.74
N THR A 413 -3.36 -19.10 0.45
CA THR A 413 -3.11 -20.47 -0.02
C THR A 413 -1.93 -21.14 0.68
N PHE A 414 -0.89 -20.40 1.03
CA PHE A 414 0.25 -20.92 1.78
C PHE A 414 -0.16 -21.22 3.22
N ASN A 415 -0.88 -20.33 3.87
CA ASN A 415 -1.33 -20.50 5.25
C ASN A 415 -2.30 -21.68 5.37
N ASP A 416 -3.25 -21.80 4.45
CA ASP A 416 -4.22 -22.90 4.39
C ASP A 416 -3.56 -24.28 4.11
N SER A 417 -2.31 -24.30 3.67
CA SER A 417 -1.56 -25.52 3.41
C SER A 417 -1.00 -26.21 4.67
N PHE A 418 -1.01 -25.51 5.82
CA PHE A 418 -0.57 -26.07 7.10
C PHE A 418 -1.72 -26.72 7.87
N ALA A 419 -1.45 -27.80 8.55
CA ALA A 419 -2.45 -28.47 9.41
C ALA A 419 -2.60 -27.76 10.77
N SER A 420 -1.58 -27.04 11.23
CA SER A 420 -1.59 -26.28 12.49
C SER A 420 -0.61 -25.10 12.43
N ALA A 421 -0.72 -24.16 13.34
CA ALA A 421 0.21 -23.05 13.47
C ALA A 421 1.62 -23.55 13.85
N GLU A 422 1.73 -24.59 14.63
CA GLU A 422 2.98 -25.24 15.03
C GLU A 422 3.70 -25.85 13.83
N ASP A 423 2.98 -26.43 12.86
CA ASP A 423 3.56 -26.95 11.62
C ASP A 423 4.13 -25.81 10.77
N ALA A 424 3.42 -24.68 10.70
CA ALA A 424 3.90 -23.49 10.01
C ALA A 424 5.17 -22.92 10.66
N VAL A 425 5.21 -22.86 11.98
CA VAL A 425 6.39 -22.47 12.75
C VAL A 425 7.56 -23.42 12.50
N ALA A 426 7.32 -24.72 12.56
CA ALA A 426 8.36 -25.72 12.30
C ALA A 426 8.95 -25.60 10.89
N TRP A 427 8.11 -25.30 9.89
CA TRP A 427 8.55 -25.03 8.54
C TRP A 427 9.41 -23.77 8.48
N MET A 428 8.97 -22.67 9.08
CA MET A 428 9.73 -21.41 9.12
C MET A 428 11.05 -21.57 9.89
N GLN A 429 11.08 -22.32 10.97
CA GLN A 429 12.30 -22.63 11.73
C GLN A 429 13.31 -23.48 10.94
N SER A 430 12.88 -24.15 9.88
CA SER A 430 13.80 -24.89 9.00
C SER A 430 14.66 -23.98 8.13
N ILE A 431 14.31 -22.68 8.02
CA ILE A 431 15.07 -21.66 7.27
C ILE A 431 16.14 -21.08 8.21
N ASN A 432 17.41 -21.13 7.80
CA ASN A 432 18.49 -20.57 8.60
C ASN A 432 18.42 -19.03 8.67
N GLY A 433 19.03 -18.45 9.69
CA GLY A 433 19.03 -16.99 9.89
C GLY A 433 17.77 -16.43 10.54
N MET A 434 16.74 -17.27 10.78
CA MET A 434 15.62 -16.92 11.65
C MET A 434 16.10 -17.02 13.08
N GLU A 435 16.45 -15.87 13.68
CA GLU A 435 16.96 -15.83 15.04
C GLU A 435 15.83 -15.99 16.10
N ASP A 436 16.20 -16.48 17.29
CA ASP A 436 15.30 -16.51 18.44
C ASP A 436 14.68 -15.14 18.70
N GLY A 437 13.35 -15.09 18.82
CA GLY A 437 12.61 -13.85 19.01
C GLY A 437 12.29 -13.09 17.73
N GLN A 438 12.63 -13.64 16.55
CA GLN A 438 12.27 -13.01 15.30
C GLN A 438 10.77 -13.14 15.03
N ALA A 439 10.11 -12.01 14.78
CA ALA A 439 8.71 -11.98 14.41
C ALA A 439 8.54 -12.24 12.91
N PHE A 440 7.63 -13.11 12.55
CA PHE A 440 7.17 -13.26 11.16
C PHE A 440 5.64 -13.39 11.13
N THR A 441 5.07 -12.92 10.04
CA THR A 441 3.63 -12.93 9.83
C THR A 441 3.27 -14.08 8.91
N LEU A 442 2.48 -15.03 9.38
CA LEU A 442 1.95 -16.13 8.58
C LEU A 442 0.86 -15.64 7.59
N GLN A 443 0.29 -14.49 7.86
CA GLN A 443 -0.79 -13.91 7.08
C GLN A 443 -0.79 -12.40 7.30
N GLU A 444 -0.90 -11.57 6.26
CA GLU A 444 -1.51 -10.25 6.40
C GLU A 444 -2.99 -10.48 6.66
N GLY A 445 -3.29 -11.23 7.67
CA GLY A 445 -4.61 -11.65 8.00
C GLY A 445 -5.07 -10.97 9.26
N LEU A 446 -6.35 -10.88 9.35
CA LEU A 446 -7.08 -10.18 10.38
C LEU A 446 -7.04 -10.89 11.74
N VAL A 447 -6.47 -12.08 11.87
CA VAL A 447 -6.54 -12.82 13.13
C VAL A 447 -5.26 -12.76 13.94
N ASN A 448 -4.13 -13.10 13.34
CA ASN A 448 -2.81 -12.90 13.91
C ASN A 448 -1.85 -12.49 12.81
N ASP A 449 -1.12 -11.40 13.02
CA ASP A 449 -0.15 -10.91 12.04
C ASP A 449 1.24 -11.46 12.26
N ALA A 450 1.53 -12.01 13.42
CA ALA A 450 2.85 -12.53 13.69
C ALA A 450 2.81 -13.74 14.61
N VAL A 451 3.60 -14.73 14.26
CA VAL A 451 4.03 -15.78 15.16
C VAL A 451 5.45 -15.46 15.58
N VAL A 452 5.66 -15.18 16.85
CA VAL A 452 6.98 -14.93 17.40
C VAL A 452 7.57 -16.26 17.82
N VAL A 453 8.63 -16.67 17.15
CA VAL A 453 9.40 -17.84 17.52
C VAL A 453 10.38 -17.42 18.60
N THR A 454 10.23 -17.98 19.82
CA THR A 454 11.13 -17.75 20.93
C THR A 454 11.60 -19.09 21.49
N PRO A 455 12.70 -19.14 22.30
CA PRO A 455 13.12 -20.35 22.97
C PRO A 455 12.05 -20.93 23.91
N GLU A 456 11.15 -20.07 24.41
CA GLU A 456 10.07 -20.45 25.33
C GLU A 456 8.83 -20.98 24.60
N GLY A 457 8.77 -20.87 23.29
CA GLY A 457 7.66 -21.34 22.45
C GLY A 457 7.12 -20.30 21.48
N VAL A 458 5.92 -20.59 20.97
CA VAL A 458 5.23 -19.74 20.00
C VAL A 458 4.41 -18.68 20.72
N GLN A 459 4.61 -17.45 20.35
CA GLN A 459 3.79 -16.32 20.81
C GLN A 459 3.00 -15.76 19.62
N TYR A 460 1.68 -15.69 19.78
CA TYR A 460 0.79 -15.08 18.80
C TYR A 460 0.66 -13.60 19.11
N LYS A 461 1.12 -12.74 18.18
CA LYS A 461 0.97 -11.29 18.28
C LYS A 461 -0.31 -10.89 17.56
N LYS A 462 -1.21 -10.21 18.27
CA LYS A 462 -2.45 -9.71 17.67
C LYS A 462 -2.14 -8.72 16.55
N ASN A 463 -2.83 -8.85 15.43
CA ASN A 463 -2.81 -7.89 14.35
C ASN A 463 -3.49 -6.59 14.80
N ALA A 464 -2.86 -5.45 14.58
CA ALA A 464 -3.43 -4.16 14.98
C ALA A 464 -4.71 -3.82 14.20
N LEU A 465 -4.78 -4.15 12.91
CA LEU A 465 -6.01 -3.99 12.11
C LEU A 465 -7.11 -4.95 12.56
N MET A 466 -6.71 -6.16 12.96
CA MET A 466 -7.62 -7.13 13.56
C MET A 466 -8.19 -6.62 14.88
N GLN A 467 -7.36 -6.03 15.73
CA GLN A 467 -7.82 -5.48 17.00
C GLN A 467 -8.82 -4.34 16.76
N ASP A 468 -8.51 -3.41 15.86
CA ASP A 468 -9.43 -2.34 15.49
C ASP A 468 -10.77 -2.89 14.96
N ALA A 469 -10.74 -3.94 14.15
CA ALA A 469 -11.95 -4.60 13.62
C ALA A 469 -12.77 -5.29 14.70
N LEU A 470 -12.11 -5.97 15.65
CA LEU A 470 -12.78 -6.60 16.79
C LEU A 470 -13.38 -5.57 17.73
N ASP A 471 -12.63 -4.51 18.05
CA ASP A 471 -13.08 -3.46 18.97
C ASP A 471 -14.29 -2.71 18.37
N LEU A 472 -14.26 -2.44 17.06
CA LEU A 472 -15.39 -1.85 16.34
C LEU A 472 -16.64 -2.74 16.40
N ALA A 473 -16.48 -4.03 16.11
CA ALA A 473 -17.61 -4.96 16.06
C ALA A 473 -18.16 -5.29 17.46
N VAL A 474 -17.30 -5.43 18.48
CA VAL A 474 -17.72 -5.74 19.86
C VAL A 474 -18.44 -4.55 20.54
N ALA A 475 -18.16 -3.32 20.08
CA ALA A 475 -18.84 -2.11 20.58
C ALA A 475 -20.27 -1.94 20.04
N ALA A 476 -20.64 -2.59 18.92
CA ALA A 476 -21.96 -2.45 18.29
C ALA A 476 -23.13 -2.74 19.23
N PRO A 477 -23.18 -3.81 20.06
CA PRO A 477 -24.26 -4.04 20.99
C PRO A 477 -24.51 -2.91 22.00
N ALA A 478 -23.43 -2.31 22.53
CA ALA A 478 -23.54 -1.20 23.46
C ALA A 478 -24.14 0.04 22.77
N GLN A 479 -23.72 0.37 21.56
CA GLN A 479 -24.29 1.45 20.74
C GLN A 479 -25.78 1.21 20.50
N ILE A 480 -26.15 0.02 20.01
CA ILE A 480 -27.54 -0.37 19.73
C ILE A 480 -28.40 -0.17 20.99
N THR A 481 -27.95 -0.66 22.15
CA THR A 481 -28.66 -0.53 23.41
C THR A 481 -28.83 0.94 23.79
N ARG A 482 -27.76 1.74 23.73
CA ARG A 482 -27.81 3.17 24.13
C ARG A 482 -28.65 4.02 23.19
N ILE A 483 -28.58 3.79 21.89
CA ILE A 483 -29.33 4.56 20.88
C ILE A 483 -30.81 4.16 20.88
N LEU A 484 -31.10 2.87 20.70
CA LEU A 484 -32.46 2.41 20.45
C LEU A 484 -33.32 2.39 21.72
N THR A 485 -32.78 2.05 22.88
CA THR A 485 -33.59 1.96 24.10
C THR A 485 -33.83 3.30 24.78
N ASN A 486 -32.85 4.20 24.69
CA ASN A 486 -32.94 5.49 25.36
C ASN A 486 -33.97 6.45 24.74
N ASP A 487 -34.34 6.27 23.45
CA ASP A 487 -35.35 7.10 22.79
C ASP A 487 -36.78 6.94 23.36
N VAL A 488 -37.04 5.79 23.96
CA VAL A 488 -38.36 5.41 24.45
C VAL A 488 -38.80 6.20 25.68
N ARG A 489 -37.86 6.53 26.56
CA ARG A 489 -38.12 7.23 27.83
C ARG A 489 -38.72 8.62 27.65
N LYS A 490 -38.38 9.30 26.58
CA LYS A 490 -38.75 10.71 26.35
C LYS A 490 -40.19 10.88 25.91
N ARG A 491 -40.87 9.78 25.55
CA ARG A 491 -42.24 9.80 25.09
C ARG A 491 -43.26 10.16 26.17
N LEU A 492 -42.96 9.92 27.46
CA LEU A 492 -43.88 10.22 28.55
C LEU A 492 -44.19 11.70 28.69
N GLY A 493 -43.27 12.62 28.33
CA GLY A 493 -43.53 14.05 28.29
C GLY A 493 -44.67 14.40 27.34
N ASP A 494 -44.68 13.81 26.17
CA ASP A 494 -45.67 14.05 25.13
C ASP A 494 -47.05 13.43 25.44
N LEU A 495 -47.07 12.27 26.07
CA LEU A 495 -48.35 11.61 26.41
C LEU A 495 -49.18 12.31 27.49
N ARG A 496 -48.55 12.99 28.46
CA ARG A 496 -49.24 13.75 29.51
C ARG A 496 -50.01 14.96 29.01
N SER A 497 -49.45 15.60 27.99
CA SER A 497 -50.09 16.74 27.33
C SER A 497 -51.15 16.32 26.30
N ALA A 498 -51.27 15.02 26.04
CA ALA A 498 -52.18 14.48 25.03
C ALA A 498 -53.64 14.62 25.42
N GLN A 499 -54.39 15.40 24.65
CA GLN A 499 -55.86 15.48 24.72
C GLN A 499 -56.44 14.78 23.48
N GLY A 500 -57.64 14.22 23.60
CA GLY A 500 -58.27 13.50 22.49
C GLY A 500 -58.12 11.99 22.57
N VAL A 501 -58.97 11.30 21.79
CA VAL A 501 -59.00 9.81 21.75
C VAL A 501 -57.87 9.24 20.93
N TYR A 502 -57.49 9.91 19.86
CA TYR A 502 -56.44 9.50 18.94
C TYR A 502 -55.33 10.54 18.89
N GLY A 503 -54.10 10.09 18.63
CA GLY A 503 -52.97 10.96 18.45
C GLY A 503 -51.98 10.45 17.40
N VAL A 504 -51.45 11.37 16.62
CA VAL A 504 -50.30 11.15 15.76
C VAL A 504 -49.17 12.02 16.22
N TRP A 505 -47.94 11.49 16.16
CA TRP A 505 -46.77 12.24 16.59
C TRP A 505 -45.58 11.90 15.74
N ALA A 506 -44.66 12.82 15.68
CA ALA A 506 -43.37 12.63 15.06
C ALA A 506 -42.28 13.31 15.90
N ARG A 507 -41.12 12.72 15.94
CA ARG A 507 -39.96 13.33 16.56
C ARG A 507 -38.65 13.04 15.81
N TYR A 508 -37.75 13.93 15.98
CA TYR A 508 -36.33 13.79 15.63
C TYR A 508 -35.52 13.70 16.92
N ASP A 509 -34.53 12.83 16.93
CA ASP A 509 -33.62 12.59 18.03
C ASP A 509 -32.21 12.39 17.44
N GLY A 510 -31.25 13.16 17.89
CA GLY A 510 -29.88 13.04 17.43
C GLY A 510 -28.90 13.36 18.54
N GLY A 511 -27.69 12.83 18.44
CA GLY A 511 -26.70 13.00 19.48
C GLY A 511 -25.32 12.46 19.09
N LYS A 512 -24.40 12.66 20.01
CA LYS A 512 -23.04 12.15 19.96
C LYS A 512 -22.74 11.39 21.26
N MET A 513 -22.05 10.27 21.12
CA MET A 513 -21.51 9.49 22.22
C MET A 513 -20.00 9.29 21.99
N SER A 514 -19.23 9.26 23.06
CA SER A 514 -17.80 8.99 23.01
C SER A 514 -17.33 8.25 24.26
N ASP A 515 -16.19 7.59 24.17
CA ASP A 515 -15.45 7.05 25.30
C ASP A 515 -14.12 7.81 25.53
N ASP A 516 -13.32 7.37 26.49
CA ASP A 516 -12.00 7.93 26.76
C ASP A 516 -10.93 7.46 25.75
N SER A 517 -11.25 6.50 24.89
CA SER A 517 -10.47 6.08 23.72
C SER A 517 -11.02 6.79 22.46
N ASP A 518 -10.38 6.67 21.33
CA ASP A 518 -10.80 7.36 20.10
C ASP A 518 -12.12 6.80 19.49
N PHE A 519 -13.09 6.37 20.34
CA PHE A 519 -14.38 5.86 19.92
C PHE A 519 -15.45 6.96 19.97
N GLU A 520 -16.02 7.29 18.83
CA GLU A 520 -17.07 8.29 18.66
C GLU A 520 -18.24 7.73 17.87
N VAL A 521 -19.46 8.08 18.27
CA VAL A 521 -20.70 7.72 17.56
C VAL A 521 -21.59 8.93 17.40
N ASP A 522 -21.85 9.32 16.17
CA ASP A 522 -22.90 10.28 15.82
C ASP A 522 -24.15 9.54 15.35
N PHE A 523 -25.34 9.91 15.84
CA PHE A 523 -26.57 9.25 15.43
C PHE A 523 -27.73 10.22 15.20
N ASN A 524 -28.64 9.81 14.34
CA ASN A 524 -29.84 10.55 14.00
C ASN A 524 -31.02 9.59 13.84
N THR A 525 -32.13 9.87 14.54
CA THR A 525 -33.33 9.04 14.52
C THR A 525 -34.56 9.88 14.15
N ILE A 526 -35.35 9.39 13.21
CA ILE A 526 -36.69 9.89 12.95
C ILE A 526 -37.69 8.84 13.43
N GLN A 527 -38.64 9.24 14.25
CA GLN A 527 -39.68 8.35 14.74
C GLN A 527 -41.06 8.96 14.51
N VAL A 528 -42.00 8.12 14.09
CA VAL A 528 -43.42 8.48 13.92
C VAL A 528 -44.30 7.48 14.66
N GLY A 529 -45.37 7.93 15.23
CA GLY A 529 -46.26 7.04 15.96
C GLY A 529 -47.71 7.47 15.96
N PHE A 530 -48.55 6.49 16.30
CA PHE A 530 -49.97 6.62 16.46
C PHE A 530 -50.42 5.96 17.76
N ASP A 531 -51.30 6.58 18.50
CA ASP A 531 -51.91 6.00 19.71
C ASP A 531 -53.38 6.33 19.87
N THR A 532 -54.02 5.58 20.75
CA THR A 532 -55.42 5.78 21.11
C THR A 532 -55.67 5.58 22.60
N GLN A 533 -56.59 6.33 23.15
CA GLN A 533 -57.12 6.18 24.52
C GLN A 533 -58.62 6.19 24.47
N PRO A 534 -59.28 5.02 24.43
CA PRO A 534 -60.74 4.93 24.20
C PRO A 534 -61.62 5.65 25.23
N THR A 535 -61.14 5.74 26.46
CA THR A 535 -61.79 6.53 27.54
C THR A 535 -60.70 7.24 28.36
N PRO A 536 -60.98 8.33 29.05
CA PRO A 536 -60.02 9.07 29.87
C PRO A 536 -59.25 8.20 30.88
N ASP A 537 -59.94 7.18 31.44
CA ASP A 537 -59.34 6.26 32.41
C ASP A 537 -58.71 5.02 31.79
N ALA A 538 -58.75 4.85 30.47
CA ALA A 538 -58.19 3.71 29.81
C ALA A 538 -56.60 3.84 29.69
N VAL A 539 -55.97 2.72 29.44
CA VAL A 539 -54.58 2.70 28.99
C VAL A 539 -54.51 3.37 27.61
N ARG A 540 -53.60 4.30 27.44
CA ARG A 540 -53.23 4.81 26.12
C ARG A 540 -52.28 3.80 25.50
N TYR A 541 -52.59 3.25 24.36
CA TYR A 541 -51.73 2.28 23.67
C TYR A 541 -51.53 2.71 22.23
N GLY A 542 -50.36 2.34 21.71
CA GLY A 542 -50.00 2.80 20.38
C GLY A 542 -48.86 1.97 19.75
N VAL A 543 -48.55 2.38 18.55
CA VAL A 543 -47.46 1.85 17.76
C VAL A 543 -46.55 2.97 17.30
N ALA A 544 -45.27 2.69 17.16
CA ALA A 544 -44.31 3.64 16.63
C ALA A 544 -43.36 2.92 15.68
N PHE A 545 -42.96 3.62 14.63
CA PHE A 545 -41.92 3.22 13.71
C PHE A 545 -40.77 4.22 13.81
N SER A 546 -39.53 3.73 13.80
CA SER A 546 -38.34 4.59 13.73
C SER A 546 -37.32 4.09 12.71
N TYR A 547 -36.63 5.06 12.15
CA TYR A 547 -35.42 4.89 11.37
C TYR A 547 -34.28 5.66 12.04
N THR A 548 -33.19 4.97 12.28
CA THR A 548 -31.98 5.53 12.89
C THR A 548 -30.80 5.33 11.93
N LYS A 549 -30.02 6.38 11.72
CA LYS A 549 -28.70 6.31 11.12
C LYS A 549 -27.65 6.64 12.20
N GLY A 550 -26.59 5.85 12.25
CA GLY A 550 -25.44 6.06 13.12
C GLY A 550 -24.17 6.01 12.31
N ASP A 551 -23.24 6.90 12.63
CA ASP A 551 -21.90 6.92 12.05
C ASP A 551 -20.91 6.74 13.23
N THR A 552 -20.04 5.75 13.16
CA THR A 552 -19.11 5.40 14.24
C THR A 552 -17.69 5.50 13.74
N ASP A 553 -16.85 6.18 14.51
CA ASP A 553 -15.40 6.23 14.30
C ASP A 553 -14.69 5.53 15.46
N LEU A 554 -13.73 4.67 15.18
CA LEU A 554 -12.85 4.03 16.17
C LEU A 554 -11.45 3.85 15.60
N GLY A 555 -10.52 4.67 16.06
CA GLY A 555 -9.13 4.56 15.66
C GLY A 555 -8.94 4.65 14.15
N ARG A 556 -8.75 3.50 13.50
CA ARG A 556 -8.63 3.39 12.02
C ARG A 556 -9.87 2.82 11.36
N GLY A 557 -10.88 2.45 12.13
CA GLY A 557 -12.11 1.85 11.64
C GLY A 557 -13.28 2.80 11.68
N GLU A 558 -14.22 2.63 10.76
CA GLU A 558 -15.51 3.32 10.74
C GLU A 558 -16.64 2.32 10.56
N ALA A 559 -17.83 2.64 11.07
CA ALA A 559 -19.02 1.85 10.85
C ALA A 559 -20.23 2.74 10.60
N ASP A 560 -20.92 2.48 9.50
CA ASP A 560 -22.23 3.06 9.20
C ASP A 560 -23.34 2.13 9.70
N MET A 561 -24.26 2.63 10.51
CA MET A 561 -25.37 1.87 11.06
C MET A 561 -26.72 2.40 10.53
N ASP A 562 -27.50 1.52 9.96
CA ASP A 562 -28.91 1.76 9.61
C ASP A 562 -29.84 0.86 10.44
N ALA A 563 -30.75 1.44 11.20
CA ALA A 563 -31.67 0.69 12.04
C ALA A 563 -33.13 1.04 11.79
N TYR A 564 -33.96 0.01 11.63
CA TYR A 564 -35.40 0.12 11.51
C TYR A 564 -36.09 -0.52 12.73
N SER A 565 -37.00 0.17 13.38
CA SER A 565 -37.68 -0.42 14.50
C SER A 565 -39.20 -0.21 14.48
N LEU A 566 -39.88 -1.18 15.05
CA LEU A 566 -41.33 -1.14 15.34
C LEU A 566 -41.51 -1.34 16.84
N ALA A 567 -42.21 -0.40 17.48
CA ALA A 567 -42.55 -0.49 18.90
C ALA A 567 -44.08 -0.51 19.12
N VAL A 568 -44.47 -1.27 20.10
CA VAL A 568 -45.84 -1.23 20.67
C VAL A 568 -45.73 -0.77 22.11
N TYR A 569 -46.67 0.05 22.56
CA TYR A 569 -46.59 0.61 23.89
C TYR A 569 -47.96 0.80 24.56
N GLY A 570 -47.93 0.84 25.90
CA GLY A 570 -49.12 1.11 26.72
C GLY A 570 -48.74 1.96 27.92
N THR A 571 -49.40 3.11 28.09
CA THR A 571 -49.18 4.04 29.20
C THR A 571 -50.47 4.28 29.96
N LYS A 572 -50.44 4.19 31.28
CA LYS A 572 -51.55 4.48 32.16
C LYS A 572 -51.16 5.60 33.13
N PHE A 573 -51.88 6.70 33.10
CA PHE A 573 -51.82 7.74 34.12
C PHE A 573 -52.97 7.58 35.11
N PHE A 574 -52.70 7.80 36.38
CA PHE A 574 -53.66 7.72 37.47
C PHE A 574 -53.90 9.11 38.05
N ASP A 575 -55.13 9.35 38.60
CA ASP A 575 -55.50 10.64 39.16
C ASP A 575 -54.65 11.09 40.33
N ASN A 576 -54.02 10.16 41.03
CA ASN A 576 -53.09 10.44 42.14
C ASN A 576 -51.67 10.83 41.70
N GLY A 577 -51.44 11.03 40.41
CA GLY A 577 -50.13 11.40 39.85
C GLY A 577 -49.21 10.25 39.49
N MET A 578 -49.59 9.01 39.82
CA MET A 578 -48.83 7.83 39.39
C MET A 578 -48.96 7.60 37.89
N PHE A 579 -47.97 6.96 37.32
CA PHE A 579 -48.05 6.42 35.97
C PHE A 579 -47.29 5.11 35.86
N PHE A 580 -47.67 4.33 34.85
CA PHE A 580 -47.01 3.12 34.47
C PHE A 580 -46.92 3.06 32.94
N ASP A 581 -45.75 2.74 32.41
CA ASP A 581 -45.50 2.61 30.97
C ASP A 581 -44.82 1.28 30.67
N VAL A 582 -45.23 0.63 29.57
CA VAL A 582 -44.61 -0.60 29.07
C VAL A 582 -44.44 -0.46 27.57
N ILE A 583 -43.27 -0.87 27.11
CA ILE A 583 -42.90 -0.78 25.70
C ILE A 583 -42.20 -2.06 25.26
N GLY A 584 -42.71 -2.65 24.19
CA GLY A 584 -42.03 -3.72 23.47
C GLY A 584 -41.56 -3.21 22.13
N ARG A 585 -40.32 -3.53 21.75
CA ARG A 585 -39.69 -3.10 20.49
C ARG A 585 -39.06 -4.28 19.77
N LEU A 586 -39.18 -4.29 18.46
CA LEU A 586 -38.42 -5.11 17.52
C LEU A 586 -37.65 -4.19 16.62
N ALA A 587 -36.36 -4.48 16.37
CA ALA A 587 -35.57 -3.73 15.43
C ALA A 587 -34.66 -4.67 14.62
N THR A 588 -34.30 -4.20 13.44
CA THR A 588 -33.19 -4.72 12.64
C THR A 588 -32.14 -3.62 12.54
N VAL A 589 -30.90 -4.00 12.70
CA VAL A 589 -29.74 -3.10 12.64
C VAL A 589 -28.79 -3.69 11.65
N ASP A 590 -28.46 -2.93 10.64
CA ASP A 590 -27.49 -3.22 9.59
C ASP A 590 -26.30 -2.29 9.81
N SER A 591 -25.11 -2.85 9.95
CA SER A 591 -23.89 -2.12 10.23
C SER A 591 -22.82 -2.47 9.20
N ASP A 592 -22.49 -1.52 8.34
CA ASP A 592 -21.38 -1.62 7.41
C ASP A 592 -20.10 -1.23 8.14
N LEU A 593 -19.15 -2.16 8.23
CA LEU A 593 -17.88 -2.00 8.94
C LEU A 593 -16.76 -1.82 7.93
N GLU A 594 -15.92 -0.81 8.10
CA GLU A 594 -14.71 -0.58 7.30
C GLU A 594 -13.51 -0.25 8.20
N VAL A 595 -12.45 -1.03 8.12
CA VAL A 595 -11.14 -0.74 8.76
C VAL A 595 -10.13 -0.26 7.72
N THR A 596 -10.22 -0.82 6.53
CA THR A 596 -9.52 -0.36 5.33
C THR A 596 -10.35 -0.75 4.11
N SER A 597 -10.09 -0.16 2.95
CA SER A 597 -10.78 -0.54 1.70
C SER A 597 -10.67 -2.03 1.31
N ALA A 598 -9.77 -2.77 1.93
CA ALA A 598 -9.63 -4.23 1.76
C ALA A 598 -10.27 -5.04 2.90
N ILE A 599 -10.64 -4.38 3.99
CA ILE A 599 -11.18 -4.99 5.22
C ILE A 599 -12.52 -4.33 5.48
N GLN A 600 -13.53 -4.82 4.78
CA GLN A 600 -14.91 -4.37 4.86
C GLN A 600 -15.82 -5.57 5.11
N GLY A 601 -16.89 -5.36 5.84
CA GLY A 601 -17.90 -6.38 6.12
C GLY A 601 -19.19 -5.77 6.61
N ASN A 602 -20.22 -6.58 6.68
CA ASN A 602 -21.55 -6.18 7.12
C ASN A 602 -21.98 -7.05 8.31
N LEU A 603 -22.54 -6.42 9.33
CA LEU A 603 -23.06 -7.03 10.56
C LEU A 603 -24.55 -6.72 10.70
N ASP A 604 -25.37 -7.77 10.62
CA ASP A 604 -26.84 -7.69 10.74
C ASP A 604 -27.30 -8.19 12.11
N ASN A 605 -27.86 -7.32 12.96
CA ASN A 605 -28.43 -7.72 14.23
C ASN A 605 -29.95 -7.57 14.27
N ARG A 606 -30.62 -8.46 14.97
CA ARG A 606 -32.03 -8.32 15.36
C ARG A 606 -32.14 -8.03 16.84
N VAL A 607 -32.98 -7.09 17.16
CA VAL A 607 -33.10 -6.58 18.52
C VAL A 607 -34.54 -6.77 19.01
N LEU A 608 -34.66 -7.37 20.18
CA LEU A 608 -35.93 -7.41 20.94
C LEU A 608 -35.72 -6.66 22.25
N SER A 609 -36.52 -5.63 22.53
CA SER A 609 -36.45 -4.89 23.79
C SER A 609 -37.80 -4.83 24.48
N LEU A 610 -37.80 -4.93 25.81
CA LEU A 610 -38.94 -4.76 26.67
C LEU A 610 -38.57 -3.82 27.82
N SER A 611 -39.30 -2.68 27.93
CA SER A 611 -39.09 -1.70 28.98
C SER A 611 -40.36 -1.55 29.82
N GLY A 612 -40.19 -1.36 31.12
CA GLY A 612 -41.26 -1.00 32.06
C GLY A 612 -40.83 0.13 32.97
N GLU A 613 -41.60 1.20 32.99
CA GLU A 613 -41.35 2.37 33.83
C GLU A 613 -42.55 2.64 34.77
N PHE A 614 -42.21 2.98 36.00
CA PHE A 614 -43.15 3.50 37.00
C PHE A 614 -42.66 4.83 37.52
N GLY A 615 -43.52 5.80 37.63
CA GLY A 615 -43.22 7.08 38.25
C GLY A 615 -44.42 7.67 38.99
N TRP A 616 -44.11 8.65 39.82
CA TRP A 616 -45.12 9.32 40.64
C TRP A 616 -44.85 10.81 40.68
N ARG A 617 -45.76 11.61 40.10
CA ARG A 617 -45.72 13.08 40.11
C ARG A 617 -46.36 13.63 41.36
N PHE A 618 -45.59 14.43 42.11
CA PHE A 618 -46.04 15.17 43.27
C PHE A 618 -46.03 16.66 42.95
N ASP A 619 -47.19 17.32 43.04
CA ASP A 619 -47.27 18.76 42.92
C ASP A 619 -46.86 19.41 44.27
N VAL A 620 -45.65 20.00 44.31
CA VAL A 620 -45.09 20.70 45.48
C VAL A 620 -45.81 22.05 45.69
N THR A 621 -46.14 22.70 44.58
CA THR A 621 -46.98 23.90 44.51
C THR A 621 -47.89 23.78 43.29
N LYS A 622 -48.75 24.79 43.05
CA LYS A 622 -49.58 24.83 41.82
C LYS A 622 -48.69 24.84 40.52
N GLN A 623 -47.44 25.25 40.63
CA GLN A 623 -46.55 25.41 39.50
C GLN A 623 -45.36 24.46 39.52
N LEU A 624 -44.89 24.04 40.71
CA LEU A 624 -43.74 23.17 40.87
C LEU A 624 -44.18 21.73 41.12
N TYR A 625 -43.56 20.79 40.45
CA TYR A 625 -43.69 19.38 40.69
C TYR A 625 -42.35 18.67 40.80
N VAL A 626 -42.35 17.54 41.48
CA VAL A 626 -41.25 16.57 41.46
C VAL A 626 -41.81 15.20 41.08
N GLU A 627 -41.00 14.39 40.41
CA GLU A 627 -41.42 13.11 39.86
C GLU A 627 -40.28 12.08 39.94
N PRO A 628 -40.22 11.30 41.03
CA PRO A 628 -39.35 10.12 41.10
C PRO A 628 -39.86 9.08 40.10
N GLN A 629 -38.88 8.37 39.52
CA GLN A 629 -39.08 7.38 38.45
C GLN A 629 -38.17 6.18 38.67
N VAL A 630 -38.66 5.00 38.38
CA VAL A 630 -37.88 3.77 38.28
C VAL A 630 -38.24 3.07 36.97
N GLU A 631 -37.25 2.58 36.28
CA GLU A 631 -37.40 1.89 34.99
C GLU A 631 -36.49 0.68 34.95
N VAL A 632 -36.94 -0.36 34.30
CA VAL A 632 -36.12 -1.51 33.91
C VAL A 632 -36.32 -1.78 32.44
N THR A 633 -35.21 -2.04 31.75
CA THR A 633 -35.22 -2.36 30.33
C THR A 633 -34.40 -3.62 30.10
N TYR A 634 -35.00 -4.59 29.46
CA TYR A 634 -34.31 -5.79 28.98
C TYR A 634 -34.19 -5.69 27.47
N THR A 635 -33.00 -5.95 26.94
CA THR A 635 -32.73 -5.96 25.50
C THR A 635 -31.96 -7.24 25.14
N TYR A 636 -32.47 -7.92 24.15
CA TYR A 636 -31.86 -9.09 23.53
C TYR A 636 -31.39 -8.67 22.14
N ILE A 637 -30.08 -8.90 21.84
CA ILE A 637 -29.46 -8.69 20.55
C ILE A 637 -28.95 -10.05 20.09
N ASP A 638 -29.42 -10.54 18.93
CA ASP A 638 -28.97 -11.84 18.43
C ASP A 638 -27.50 -11.80 18.01
N GLY A 639 -26.86 -12.94 18.13
CA GLY A 639 -25.52 -13.15 17.59
C GLY A 639 -25.58 -13.36 16.10
N GLU A 640 -24.53 -12.95 15.41
CA GLU A 640 -24.42 -13.04 13.95
C GLU A 640 -23.02 -13.54 13.55
N SER A 641 -22.97 -14.26 12.42
CA SER A 641 -21.71 -14.68 11.82
C SER A 641 -21.52 -13.90 10.51
N PHE A 642 -20.47 -13.12 10.44
CA PHE A 642 -20.18 -12.27 9.30
C PHE A 642 -18.70 -12.40 8.89
N THR A 643 -18.37 -11.87 7.71
CA THR A 643 -16.98 -11.87 7.20
C THR A 643 -16.47 -10.46 7.11
N LEU A 644 -15.26 -10.21 7.62
CA LEU A 644 -14.59 -8.95 7.51
C LEU A 644 -13.20 -9.21 6.89
N GLY A 645 -12.97 -8.71 5.67
CA GLY A 645 -11.80 -9.10 4.89
C GLY A 645 -11.79 -10.61 4.57
N ASN A 646 -10.77 -11.33 5.02
CA ASN A 646 -10.62 -12.78 4.84
C ASN A 646 -10.84 -13.60 6.14
N ALA A 647 -11.39 -12.97 7.18
CA ALA A 647 -11.68 -13.65 8.45
C ALA A 647 -13.19 -13.74 8.69
N THR A 648 -13.60 -14.82 9.35
CA THR A 648 -14.97 -15.01 9.83
C THR A 648 -15.05 -14.54 11.28
N TYR A 649 -16.10 -13.80 11.59
CA TYR A 649 -16.41 -13.26 12.90
C TYR A 649 -17.70 -13.87 13.38
N GLU A 650 -17.70 -14.42 14.57
CA GLU A 650 -18.86 -14.99 15.24
C GLU A 650 -19.16 -14.14 16.47
N GLN A 651 -20.19 -13.33 16.38
CA GLN A 651 -20.68 -12.52 17.49
C GLN A 651 -21.65 -13.33 18.34
N ASP A 652 -21.39 -13.40 19.63
CA ASP A 652 -22.31 -14.01 20.57
C ASP A 652 -23.54 -13.13 20.83
N THR A 653 -24.62 -13.77 21.24
CA THR A 653 -25.85 -13.09 21.67
C THR A 653 -25.58 -12.23 22.88
N THR A 654 -25.95 -10.94 22.81
CA THR A 654 -25.85 -10.01 23.92
C THR A 654 -27.19 -9.81 24.60
N ASN A 655 -27.18 -9.90 25.94
CA ASN A 655 -28.32 -9.61 26.79
C ASN A 655 -28.02 -8.40 27.66
N SER A 656 -28.76 -7.34 27.53
CA SER A 656 -28.65 -6.12 28.35
C SER A 656 -29.80 -6.04 29.32
N PHE A 657 -29.56 -5.68 30.56
CA PHE A 657 -30.56 -5.44 31.59
C PHE A 657 -30.22 -4.15 32.35
N VAL A 658 -30.83 -3.05 31.93
CA VAL A 658 -30.58 -1.72 32.50
C VAL A 658 -31.66 -1.37 33.52
N GLY A 659 -31.23 -1.02 34.72
CA GLY A 659 -32.06 -0.40 35.74
C GLY A 659 -31.81 1.10 35.81
N ARG A 660 -32.88 1.93 35.91
CA ARG A 660 -32.80 3.37 36.08
C ARG A 660 -33.57 3.82 37.31
N LEU A 661 -32.91 4.65 38.12
CA LEU A 661 -33.57 5.42 39.17
C LEU A 661 -33.39 6.90 38.85
N GLY A 662 -34.51 7.58 38.61
CA GLY A 662 -34.52 8.95 38.15
C GLY A 662 -35.42 9.87 38.99
N MET A 663 -35.19 11.16 38.84
CA MET A 663 -36.03 12.22 39.37
C MET A 663 -36.13 13.36 38.36
N ALA A 664 -37.38 13.80 38.10
CA ALA A 664 -37.61 15.04 37.38
C ALA A 664 -38.17 16.11 38.32
N ALA A 665 -37.76 17.36 38.12
CA ALA A 665 -38.35 18.52 38.79
C ALA A 665 -38.74 19.55 37.74
N GLY A 666 -39.99 19.99 37.74
CA GLY A 666 -40.49 20.83 36.67
C GLY A 666 -41.37 21.99 37.14
N PHE A 667 -41.47 22.97 36.25
CA PHE A 667 -42.27 24.17 36.41
C PHE A 667 -43.41 24.20 35.36
N LYS A 668 -44.64 24.13 35.80
CA LYS A 668 -45.83 24.29 34.97
C LYS A 668 -46.00 25.75 34.56
N CYS A 669 -45.98 26.03 33.29
CA CYS A 669 -46.16 27.37 32.76
C CYS A 669 -47.58 27.90 32.99
N PRO A 670 -47.77 29.21 33.25
CA PRO A 670 -49.12 29.79 33.41
C PRO A 670 -50.02 29.57 32.19
N LYS A 671 -51.35 29.46 32.43
CA LYS A 671 -52.35 29.28 31.36
C LYS A 671 -52.22 27.99 30.56
N ASP A 672 -51.73 26.95 31.16
CA ASP A 672 -51.52 25.63 30.55
C ASP A 672 -50.66 25.69 29.23
N MET A 673 -49.71 26.63 29.16
CA MET A 673 -48.85 26.78 28.01
C MET A 673 -47.82 25.64 27.87
N GLY A 674 -47.68 24.81 28.93
CA GLY A 674 -46.72 23.68 28.94
C GLY A 674 -45.93 23.64 30.24
N ASP A 675 -44.81 22.99 30.23
CA ASP A 675 -43.86 22.90 31.35
C ASP A 675 -42.41 22.84 30.90
N VAL A 676 -41.52 23.22 31.81
CA VAL A 676 -40.07 23.08 31.70
C VAL A 676 -39.59 22.22 32.86
N TYR A 677 -38.68 21.29 32.60
CA TYR A 677 -38.22 20.38 33.65
C TYR A 677 -36.72 20.11 33.54
N LEU A 678 -36.11 19.84 34.67
CA LEU A 678 -34.80 19.24 34.83
C LEU A 678 -34.97 17.79 35.26
N ARG A 679 -34.11 16.91 34.77
CA ARG A 679 -34.08 15.52 35.23
C ARG A 679 -32.65 15.08 35.52
N ALA A 680 -32.53 14.17 36.49
CA ALA A 680 -31.28 13.48 36.78
C ALA A 680 -31.60 12.02 37.09
N SER A 681 -30.80 11.12 36.61
CA SER A 681 -30.95 9.68 36.81
C SER A 681 -29.61 9.03 37.06
N VAL A 682 -29.59 7.95 37.82
CA VAL A 682 -28.52 6.98 37.90
C VAL A 682 -29.01 5.71 37.19
N LEU A 683 -28.17 5.16 36.38
CA LEU A 683 -28.43 3.94 35.62
C LEU A 683 -27.34 2.92 35.91
N HIS A 684 -27.75 1.65 35.86
CA HIS A 684 -26.81 0.53 35.99
C HIS A 684 -27.18 -0.57 35.00
N GLU A 685 -26.20 -0.97 34.22
CA GLU A 685 -26.24 -2.16 33.39
C GLU A 685 -25.81 -3.36 34.23
N PHE A 686 -26.66 -4.33 34.39
CA PHE A 686 -26.43 -5.54 35.17
C PHE A 686 -25.88 -6.71 34.35
N ALA A 687 -25.90 -6.59 33.04
CA ALA A 687 -25.45 -7.57 32.05
C ALA A 687 -24.71 -6.85 30.94
N GLY A 688 -25.02 -7.08 29.67
CA GLY A 688 -24.44 -6.31 28.55
C GLY A 688 -23.11 -6.88 28.05
N ASP A 689 -22.66 -8.02 28.58
CA ASP A 689 -21.46 -8.70 28.12
C ASP A 689 -21.57 -8.99 26.61
N ALA A 690 -20.55 -8.62 25.86
CA ALA A 690 -20.44 -8.89 24.44
C ALA A 690 -19.13 -9.63 24.15
N GLU A 691 -19.19 -10.63 23.29
CA GLU A 691 -18.03 -11.43 22.86
C GLU A 691 -18.09 -11.66 21.36
N ILE A 692 -16.95 -11.54 20.71
CA ILE A 692 -16.78 -11.88 19.30
C ILE A 692 -15.55 -12.77 19.17
N ASN A 693 -15.74 -13.88 18.48
CA ASN A 693 -14.67 -14.78 18.08
C ASN A 693 -14.36 -14.58 16.60
N ALA A 694 -13.14 -14.20 16.28
CA ALA A 694 -12.68 -14.12 14.91
C ALA A 694 -11.76 -15.28 14.59
N HIS A 695 -11.95 -15.90 13.45
CA HIS A 695 -11.10 -17.00 13.01
C HIS A 695 -10.80 -16.92 11.51
N ASN A 696 -9.61 -17.41 11.15
CA ASN A 696 -9.18 -17.55 9.77
C ASN A 696 -8.26 -18.77 9.69
N GLY A 697 -8.76 -19.88 9.15
CA GLY A 697 -8.01 -21.13 9.05
C GLY A 697 -7.49 -21.59 10.42
N ILE A 698 -6.16 -21.49 10.61
CA ILE A 698 -5.48 -21.95 11.83
C ILE A 698 -5.44 -20.91 12.95
N ALA A 699 -5.84 -19.69 12.68
CA ALA A 699 -5.75 -18.60 13.64
C ALA A 699 -7.13 -18.24 14.22
N SER A 700 -7.19 -17.99 15.52
CA SER A 700 -8.38 -17.48 16.19
C SER A 700 -8.03 -16.41 17.22
N ASN A 701 -8.93 -15.46 17.41
CA ASN A 701 -8.82 -14.43 18.44
C ASN A 701 -10.20 -14.09 18.98
N VAL A 702 -10.27 -13.76 20.26
CA VAL A 702 -11.51 -13.42 20.95
C VAL A 702 -11.38 -12.02 21.52
N ALA A 703 -12.36 -11.16 21.25
CA ALA A 703 -12.56 -9.91 21.96
C ALA A 703 -13.83 -10.00 22.80
N SER A 704 -13.76 -9.49 24.00
CA SER A 704 -14.89 -9.44 24.90
C SER A 704 -14.92 -8.13 25.68
N VAL A 705 -16.14 -7.62 25.91
CA VAL A 705 -16.39 -6.45 26.73
C VAL A 705 -17.30 -6.87 27.89
N ASP A 706 -16.88 -6.56 29.14
CA ASP A 706 -17.79 -6.63 30.31
C ASP A 706 -18.71 -5.42 30.25
N GLY A 707 -19.95 -5.62 29.87
CA GLY A 707 -20.92 -4.54 29.67
C GLY A 707 -21.46 -3.92 30.96
N LYS A 708 -21.09 -4.44 32.16
CA LYS A 708 -21.58 -3.92 33.45
C LYS A 708 -21.00 -2.54 33.72
N ASP A 709 -21.92 -1.57 33.87
CA ASP A 709 -21.53 -0.18 33.98
C ASP A 709 -22.51 0.63 34.81
N THR A 710 -22.08 1.76 35.38
CA THR A 710 -22.93 2.69 36.16
C THR A 710 -22.67 4.12 35.74
N TRP A 711 -23.71 4.81 35.30
CA TRP A 711 -23.57 6.19 34.84
C TRP A 711 -24.71 7.09 35.34
N PHE A 712 -24.52 8.37 35.14
CA PHE A 712 -25.49 9.41 35.46
C PHE A 712 -25.96 10.07 34.17
N GLU A 713 -27.28 10.38 34.11
CA GLU A 713 -27.88 11.17 33.04
C GLU A 713 -28.45 12.46 33.59
N PHE A 714 -28.22 13.56 32.90
CA PHE A 714 -28.80 14.87 33.22
C PHE A 714 -29.47 15.43 31.98
N GLY A 715 -30.69 15.93 32.14
CA GLY A 715 -31.46 16.47 31.04
C GLY A 715 -32.25 17.72 31.42
N LEU A 716 -32.48 18.56 30.41
CA LEU A 716 -33.34 19.72 30.44
C LEU A 716 -34.35 19.59 29.30
N GLY A 717 -35.65 19.67 29.64
CA GLY A 717 -36.69 19.56 28.62
C GLY A 717 -37.78 20.59 28.80
N ALA A 718 -38.54 20.78 27.74
CA ALA A 718 -39.71 21.66 27.72
C ALA A 718 -40.81 21.10 26.82
N ASN A 719 -42.04 21.22 27.26
CA ASN A 719 -43.24 20.97 26.48
C ASN A 719 -43.97 22.29 26.26
N PHE A 720 -44.44 22.55 25.07
CA PHE A 720 -45.21 23.75 24.74
C PHE A 720 -46.52 23.41 23.99
N ASN A 721 -47.64 23.77 24.59
CA ASN A 721 -48.96 23.59 24.00
C ASN A 721 -49.25 24.70 22.98
N VAL A 722 -49.16 24.37 21.68
CA VAL A 722 -49.48 25.29 20.58
C VAL A 722 -50.98 25.62 20.58
N ASN A 723 -51.82 24.62 20.86
CA ASN A 723 -53.23 24.73 21.03
C ASN A 723 -53.78 23.47 21.80
N LYS A 724 -55.09 23.32 21.93
CA LYS A 724 -55.68 22.19 22.66
C LYS A 724 -55.41 20.81 22.04
N ASN A 725 -55.07 20.79 20.77
CA ASN A 725 -54.89 19.58 20.01
C ASN A 725 -53.41 19.32 19.61
N ALA A 726 -52.59 20.34 19.67
CA ALA A 726 -51.22 20.26 19.20
C ALA A 726 -50.22 20.80 20.22
N TYR A 727 -49.15 20.08 20.43
CA TYR A 727 -48.01 20.56 21.21
C TYR A 727 -46.70 20.16 20.56
N VAL A 728 -45.63 20.86 20.95
CA VAL A 728 -44.24 20.60 20.61
C VAL A 728 -43.45 20.37 21.88
N TYR A 729 -42.42 19.58 21.80
CA TYR A 729 -41.49 19.38 22.91
C TYR A 729 -40.06 19.34 22.43
N ALA A 730 -39.14 19.67 23.33
CA ALA A 730 -37.71 19.55 23.09
C ALA A 730 -37.02 19.10 24.39
N ASP A 731 -35.97 18.35 24.26
CA ASP A 731 -35.19 17.84 25.38
C ASP A 731 -33.73 17.77 24.97
N VAL A 732 -32.81 18.12 25.86
CA VAL A 732 -31.39 17.95 25.72
C VAL A 732 -30.84 17.17 26.89
N GLU A 733 -29.89 16.29 26.64
CA GLU A 733 -29.36 15.34 27.62
C GLU A 733 -27.84 15.16 27.45
N ARG A 734 -27.20 14.85 28.58
CA ARG A 734 -25.83 14.42 28.66
C ARG A 734 -25.72 13.30 29.69
N SER A 735 -24.82 12.33 29.44
CA SER A 735 -24.37 11.36 30.47
C SER A 735 -22.95 11.62 30.96
N ALA A 736 -22.61 10.99 32.08
CA ALA A 736 -21.27 11.00 32.62
C ALA A 736 -21.03 9.77 33.51
N GLY A 737 -19.84 9.17 33.39
CA GLY A 737 -19.38 8.09 34.25
C GLY A 737 -19.54 6.71 33.62
N ALA A 738 -20.00 6.61 32.39
CA ALA A 738 -20.02 5.39 31.60
C ALA A 738 -18.69 5.19 30.86
N GLU A 739 -18.42 3.96 30.43
CA GLU A 739 -17.38 3.71 29.42
C GLU A 739 -17.74 4.41 28.10
N LEU A 740 -19.01 4.38 27.72
CA LEU A 740 -19.54 5.10 26.55
C LEU A 740 -20.50 6.20 27.04
N ASP A 741 -20.04 7.42 27.14
CA ASP A 741 -20.87 8.55 27.57
C ASP A 741 -21.61 9.22 26.42
N THR A 742 -22.80 9.74 26.70
CA THR A 742 -23.53 10.64 25.80
C THR A 742 -22.99 12.05 26.00
N ASP A 743 -22.22 12.58 25.05
CA ASP A 743 -21.71 13.95 25.10
C ASP A 743 -22.84 14.96 25.04
N TRP A 744 -23.74 14.72 24.11
CA TRP A 744 -25.01 15.43 24.00
C TRP A 744 -26.03 14.60 23.23
N ARG A 745 -27.29 14.77 23.59
CA ARG A 745 -28.43 14.25 22.84
C ARG A 745 -29.53 15.28 22.82
N ALA A 746 -30.12 15.52 21.68
CA ALA A 746 -31.23 16.48 21.52
C ALA A 746 -32.39 15.83 20.83
N THR A 747 -33.58 16.01 21.43
CA THR A 747 -34.83 15.51 20.88
C THR A 747 -35.77 16.67 20.63
N VAL A 748 -36.43 16.68 19.49
CA VAL A 748 -37.51 17.63 19.17
C VAL A 748 -38.68 16.84 18.60
N GLY A 749 -39.87 17.11 19.09
CA GLY A 749 -41.05 16.41 18.60
C GLY A 749 -42.31 17.27 18.54
N VAL A 750 -43.27 16.78 17.78
CA VAL A 750 -44.59 17.37 17.60
C VAL A 750 -45.67 16.30 17.74
N ARG A 751 -46.80 16.67 18.32
CA ARG A 751 -47.97 15.80 18.43
C ARG A 751 -49.24 16.55 18.06
N TYR A 752 -50.12 15.84 17.40
CA TYR A 752 -51.48 16.27 17.11
C TYR A 752 -52.48 15.23 17.61
N SER A 753 -53.43 15.66 18.41
CA SER A 753 -54.49 14.82 19.01
C SER A 753 -55.87 15.20 18.45
N PHE A 754 -56.73 14.23 18.19
CA PHE A 754 -58.05 14.43 17.59
C PHE A 754 -59.10 13.44 18.10
#